data_20b26d89a59befab2e3f1354a4f6160b
#
_entry.id   20b26d89a59befab2e3f1354a4f6160b
#
_cell.length_a   1.000
_cell.length_b   1.000
_cell.length_c   1.000
_cell.angle_alpha   90.00
_cell.angle_beta   90.00
_cell.angle_gamma   90.00
#
_symmetry.space_group_name_H-M   'P 1'
#
loop_
_entity.id
_entity.type
_entity.pdbx_description
1 polymer ?
#
loop_
_entity_poly.entity_id
_entity_poly.type
_entity_poly.pdbx_seq_one_letter_code
_entity_poly.pdbx_strand_id
1 'polypeptide(L)'
;MIDLERQDIKFLPGVGPQRAKLLGDELQIRTLHDLLYTFPYKHIDRTRLYYIHELTADMPYVQIRGQILSFDTEGEGRKRRLVAHFTDGQGVVDLIWFNGIKYVLSAYKTRTDYIVFGRPSVFNGRINIAHPDVDKADELRLNTMGLQPYYTTTDKMKRAGLNSRSIEHFTATLFERLDAGIPETLPPYLVSSLNLVSLDEALRHVHYPTSAEDLRKAQFRLKFEELFYIQLNIIKYARERRQKYRGYVFVRVGELFHTFYEKNLPFELTGAQKRVIREIRQDMGGGRQMNRLLQGDVGSGKTLVALMSILIALDNGFQACIMAPTEILAEQHYVTFQNLLFGMSVRVELLTGTVKGKRRQAVLDGLKDGEVRILVGTHAVLEDTVLFKSLGMVVIDEQHRFGVAQRARLWTKNSNPPHVLVMTATPIPRTLAMTLYGDLDVSVIDELPPGRKPIQTIHQFDNRRESLYRGLRSQLNEGRQAYVVYPLIKESEKMDIKNLEEGYEQLCRDLPEYKISRVHGKMKAAEKEAEMQDFISGKTQILVATTVIEVGVNVPNASVMVIENAERFGLAQLHQLRGRVGRGADQSYCILVTKYQLSADTRKRIQIMTETNDGFEIAEADLKLRGPGDLEGTQQSGVSFTLRLANLARDGQVLQLARETAEKVLDDDPHCAASKNDILWRQLNKLRDRTVNWGVIS
;
A
#
# COMPACT_ATOMS: atom_id res chain seq x y z
N MET A 1 6.18 23.57 -33.66
CA MET A 1 5.69 23.18 -32.31
C MET A 1 6.71 22.18 -31.76
N ILE A 2 7.24 22.41 -30.57
CA ILE A 2 8.23 21.54 -29.91
C ILE A 2 7.53 20.23 -29.51
N ASP A 3 8.07 19.10 -29.97
CA ASP A 3 7.57 17.77 -29.54
C ASP A 3 8.20 17.44 -28.18
N LEU A 4 7.48 17.77 -27.11
CA LEU A 4 7.94 17.60 -25.73
C LEU A 4 8.31 16.14 -25.39
N GLU A 5 7.71 15.17 -26.07
CA GLU A 5 7.83 13.77 -25.73
C GLU A 5 9.01 13.08 -26.43
N ARG A 6 9.35 13.55 -27.63
CA ARG A 6 10.43 12.97 -28.42
C ARG A 6 11.74 13.74 -28.30
N GLN A 7 11.65 15.02 -27.91
CA GLN A 7 12.85 15.84 -27.82
C GLN A 7 13.66 15.51 -26.58
N ASP A 8 14.90 15.06 -26.81
CA ASP A 8 15.87 14.72 -25.78
C ASP A 8 16.27 15.98 -24.99
N ILE A 9 16.33 15.86 -23.67
CA ILE A 9 16.64 16.96 -22.74
C ILE A 9 18.05 17.56 -22.96
N LYS A 10 18.97 16.82 -23.58
CA LYS A 10 20.32 17.32 -23.89
C LYS A 10 20.33 18.56 -24.77
N PHE A 11 19.25 18.80 -25.53
CA PHE A 11 19.10 19.95 -26.41
C PHE A 11 18.57 21.22 -25.68
N LEU A 12 18.17 21.05 -24.40
CA LEU A 12 17.79 22.20 -23.59
C LEU A 12 19.04 22.99 -23.19
N PRO A 13 19.07 24.33 -23.38
CA PRO A 13 20.21 25.17 -22.94
C PRO A 13 20.55 24.93 -21.48
N GLY A 14 21.84 24.83 -21.21
CA GLY A 14 22.35 24.58 -19.87
C GLY A 14 22.42 23.11 -19.43
N VAL A 15 21.80 22.17 -20.17
CA VAL A 15 21.85 20.73 -19.84
C VAL A 15 23.08 20.06 -20.46
N GLY A 16 23.14 19.95 -21.78
CA GLY A 16 24.21 19.26 -22.49
C GLY A 16 24.27 17.73 -22.22
N PRO A 17 25.14 16.95 -22.94
CA PRO A 17 25.12 15.48 -22.89
C PRO A 17 25.44 14.87 -21.52
N GLN A 18 26.40 15.45 -20.79
CA GLN A 18 26.83 14.89 -19.49
C GLN A 18 25.75 15.03 -18.42
N ARG A 19 25.12 16.23 -18.32
CA ARG A 19 24.02 16.46 -17.38
C ARG A 19 22.77 15.68 -17.77
N ALA A 20 22.47 15.58 -19.08
CA ALA A 20 21.36 14.77 -19.58
C ALA A 20 21.49 13.29 -19.17
N LYS A 21 22.70 12.73 -19.31
CA LYS A 21 22.97 11.35 -18.86
C LYS A 21 22.71 11.21 -17.37
N LEU A 22 23.20 12.13 -16.54
CA LEU A 22 23.04 12.07 -15.08
C LEU A 22 21.57 12.25 -14.67
N LEU A 23 20.82 13.14 -15.31
CA LEU A 23 19.38 13.33 -15.10
C LEU A 23 18.60 12.06 -15.49
N GLY A 24 18.99 11.41 -16.59
CA GLY A 24 18.39 10.15 -17.03
C GLY A 24 18.66 8.97 -16.09
N ASP A 25 19.90 8.85 -15.59
CA ASP A 25 20.31 7.74 -14.71
C ASP A 25 19.72 7.89 -13.28
N GLU A 26 19.68 9.11 -12.74
CA GLU A 26 19.31 9.36 -11.34
C GLU A 26 17.81 9.70 -11.14
N LEU A 27 17.19 10.41 -12.08
CA LEU A 27 15.80 10.88 -11.97
C LEU A 27 14.88 10.40 -13.12
N GLN A 28 15.38 9.59 -14.03
CA GLN A 28 14.67 9.12 -15.23
C GLN A 28 14.18 10.26 -16.15
N ILE A 29 14.82 11.45 -16.10
CA ILE A 29 14.50 12.61 -16.92
C ILE A 29 15.29 12.50 -18.21
N ARG A 30 14.65 12.12 -19.32
CA ARG A 30 15.27 11.93 -20.63
C ARG A 30 14.74 12.87 -21.69
N THR A 31 13.48 13.31 -21.55
CA THR A 31 12.78 14.16 -22.51
C THR A 31 12.38 15.50 -21.86
N LEU A 32 11.97 16.46 -22.67
CA LEU A 32 11.40 17.72 -22.18
C LEU A 32 10.09 17.49 -21.42
N HIS A 33 9.31 16.51 -21.83
CA HIS A 33 8.11 16.07 -21.13
C HIS A 33 8.45 15.56 -19.73
N ASP A 34 9.49 14.71 -19.58
CA ASP A 34 9.88 14.19 -18.26
C ASP A 34 10.26 15.31 -17.31
N LEU A 35 10.94 16.35 -17.81
CA LEU A 35 11.29 17.53 -17.00
C LEU A 35 10.05 18.26 -16.50
N LEU A 36 9.05 18.52 -17.38
CA LEU A 36 7.80 19.20 -17.01
C LEU A 36 6.98 18.41 -15.97
N TYR A 37 7.07 17.09 -16.01
CA TYR A 37 6.36 16.21 -15.09
C TYR A 37 7.24 15.73 -13.92
N THR A 38 8.40 16.36 -13.72
CA THR A 38 9.22 16.23 -12.51
C THR A 38 8.82 17.34 -11.54
N PHE A 39 7.86 17.04 -10.67
CA PHE A 39 7.27 18.04 -9.78
C PHE A 39 8.14 18.32 -8.56
N PRO A 40 8.15 19.58 -8.05
CA PRO A 40 8.80 19.90 -6.80
C PRO A 40 8.10 19.18 -5.63
N TYR A 41 8.87 18.59 -4.71
CA TYR A 41 8.31 17.89 -3.55
C TYR A 41 7.86 18.86 -2.44
N LYS A 42 8.33 20.08 -2.45
CA LYS A 42 7.90 21.18 -1.58
C LYS A 42 8.12 22.52 -2.24
N HIS A 43 7.38 23.53 -1.77
CA HIS A 43 7.63 24.93 -2.05
C HIS A 43 8.05 25.62 -0.76
N ILE A 44 9.00 26.53 -0.89
CA ILE A 44 9.49 27.32 0.23
C ILE A 44 8.99 28.75 0.01
N ASP A 45 8.25 29.23 1.01
CA ASP A 45 7.73 30.60 0.98
C ASP A 45 8.88 31.61 1.20
N ARG A 46 9.14 32.42 0.17
CA ARG A 46 10.12 33.53 0.19
C ARG A 46 9.42 34.88 0.04
N THR A 47 8.13 34.95 0.31
CA THR A 47 7.38 36.22 0.16
C THR A 47 7.67 37.20 1.28
N ARG A 48 8.10 36.71 2.46
CA ARG A 48 8.33 37.55 3.64
C ARG A 48 9.81 37.71 3.92
N LEU A 49 10.24 38.98 4.00
CA LEU A 49 11.52 39.39 4.59
C LEU A 49 11.32 39.58 6.10
N TYR A 50 12.13 38.91 6.90
CA TYR A 50 12.16 39.08 8.35
C TYR A 50 13.28 39.99 8.77
N TYR A 51 13.09 40.69 9.87
CA TYR A 51 14.19 41.36 10.53
C TYR A 51 14.94 40.43 11.47
N ILE A 52 16.22 40.66 11.70
CA ILE A 52 17.06 39.75 12.52
C ILE A 52 16.52 39.66 13.96
N HIS A 53 15.95 40.75 14.49
CA HIS A 53 15.35 40.75 15.83
C HIS A 53 14.06 39.93 15.95
N GLU A 54 13.39 39.58 14.83
CA GLU A 54 12.22 38.73 14.81
C GLU A 54 12.56 37.21 14.85
N LEU A 55 13.84 36.85 14.62
CA LEU A 55 14.25 35.47 14.46
C LEU A 55 14.18 34.72 15.77
N THR A 56 13.61 33.49 15.71
CA THR A 56 13.59 32.48 16.79
C THR A 56 14.08 31.15 16.28
N ALA A 57 14.55 30.28 17.19
CA ALA A 57 15.15 28.98 16.84
C ALA A 57 14.16 27.96 16.27
N ASP A 58 12.88 28.14 16.55
CA ASP A 58 11.77 27.27 16.14
C ASP A 58 11.18 27.67 14.79
N MET A 59 11.59 28.81 14.24
CA MET A 59 11.16 29.22 12.90
C MET A 59 11.62 28.21 11.83
N PRO A 60 10.80 27.96 10.80
CA PRO A 60 11.20 27.13 9.66
C PRO A 60 12.36 27.78 8.89
N TYR A 61 12.19 28.02 7.60
CA TYR A 61 13.15 28.78 6.82
C TYR A 61 12.75 30.25 6.81
N VAL A 62 13.71 31.14 6.93
CA VAL A 62 13.50 32.58 6.96
C VAL A 62 14.34 33.26 5.85
N GLN A 63 13.87 34.41 5.39
CA GLN A 63 14.60 35.28 4.46
C GLN A 63 14.87 36.64 5.12
N ILE A 64 16.11 37.04 5.12
CA ILE A 64 16.58 38.34 5.71
C ILE A 64 17.38 39.12 4.68
N ARG A 65 17.26 40.43 4.69
CA ARG A 65 18.06 41.32 3.84
C ARG A 65 19.04 42.09 4.69
N GLY A 66 20.28 42.23 4.24
CA GLY A 66 21.29 42.97 4.97
C GLY A 66 22.66 42.85 4.33
N GLN A 67 23.71 43.14 5.11
CA GLN A 67 25.10 43.19 4.67
C GLN A 67 26.01 42.32 5.56
N ILE A 68 27.05 41.75 4.97
CA ILE A 68 28.11 41.09 5.71
C ILE A 68 29.08 42.17 6.26
N LEU A 69 29.26 42.17 7.58
CA LEU A 69 30.17 43.08 8.27
C LEU A 69 31.62 42.57 8.18
N SER A 70 31.82 41.30 8.57
CA SER A 70 33.14 40.67 8.63
C SER A 70 33.06 39.18 8.44
N PHE A 71 34.21 38.56 8.16
CA PHE A 71 34.38 37.12 8.11
C PHE A 71 35.40 36.69 9.14
N ASP A 72 35.07 35.71 9.96
CA ASP A 72 35.97 35.08 10.90
C ASP A 72 36.11 33.58 10.61
N THR A 73 37.31 33.09 10.81
CA THR A 73 37.58 31.66 10.66
C THR A 73 37.82 31.04 12.03
N GLU A 74 36.98 30.11 12.45
CA GLU A 74 37.07 29.47 13.75
C GLU A 74 37.46 28.00 13.60
N GLY A 75 38.22 27.49 14.58
CA GLY A 75 38.65 26.08 14.66
C GLY A 75 39.82 25.74 13.75
N GLU A 76 40.41 24.55 13.99
CA GLU A 76 41.57 24.06 13.25
C GLU A 76 41.27 22.68 12.60
N GLY A 77 41.98 22.40 11.50
CA GLY A 77 41.88 21.12 10.79
C GLY A 77 40.48 20.81 10.28
N ARG A 78 39.95 19.64 10.62
CA ARG A 78 38.61 19.19 10.20
C ARG A 78 37.45 19.92 10.89
N LYS A 79 37.71 20.66 11.96
CA LYS A 79 36.72 21.45 12.71
C LYS A 79 36.67 22.91 12.27
N ARG A 80 37.41 23.27 11.23
CA ARG A 80 37.49 24.65 10.71
C ARG A 80 36.15 25.04 10.10
N ARG A 81 35.60 26.22 10.51
CA ARG A 81 34.36 26.80 10.00
C ARG A 81 34.56 28.27 9.69
N LEU A 82 33.82 28.76 8.71
CA LEU A 82 33.74 30.19 8.39
C LEU A 82 32.48 30.76 9.03
N VAL A 83 32.61 31.87 9.71
CA VAL A 83 31.49 32.61 10.30
C VAL A 83 31.49 33.99 9.63
N ALA A 84 30.35 34.38 9.04
CA ALA A 84 30.15 35.75 8.55
C ALA A 84 29.12 36.44 9.46
N HIS A 85 29.51 37.59 10.00
CA HIS A 85 28.60 38.42 10.79
C HIS A 85 27.73 39.25 9.86
N PHE A 86 26.44 38.95 9.84
CA PHE A 86 25.46 39.56 8.95
C PHE A 86 24.53 40.48 9.70
N THR A 87 24.26 41.69 9.18
CA THR A 87 23.39 42.68 9.82
C THR A 87 22.33 43.21 8.86
N ASP A 88 21.15 43.49 9.39
CA ASP A 88 20.07 44.25 8.74
C ASP A 88 20.02 45.73 9.23
N GLY A 89 20.99 46.14 10.05
CA GLY A 89 21.05 47.46 10.70
C GLY A 89 20.33 47.51 12.06
N GLN A 90 19.52 46.50 12.41
CA GLN A 90 18.80 46.42 13.69
C GLN A 90 19.28 45.25 14.56
N GLY A 91 19.96 44.28 13.97
CA GLY A 91 20.50 43.12 14.66
C GLY A 91 21.68 42.50 13.92
N VAL A 92 22.29 41.48 14.53
CA VAL A 92 23.37 40.69 13.94
C VAL A 92 23.06 39.21 14.07
N VAL A 93 23.28 38.44 12.99
CA VAL A 93 23.15 36.97 12.95
C VAL A 93 24.40 36.37 12.33
N ASP A 94 24.82 35.21 12.84
CA ASP A 94 26.00 34.51 12.35
C ASP A 94 25.63 33.57 11.21
N LEU A 95 26.24 33.74 10.04
CA LEU A 95 26.12 32.83 8.91
C LEU A 95 27.31 31.84 8.94
N ILE A 96 27.08 30.56 8.99
CA ILE A 96 28.11 29.54 9.25
C ILE A 96 28.27 28.58 8.07
N TRP A 97 29.53 28.41 7.60
CA TRP A 97 29.87 27.37 6.61
C TRP A 97 30.95 26.45 7.13
N PHE A 98 30.66 25.15 7.12
CA PHE A 98 31.62 24.09 7.49
C PHE A 98 32.44 23.61 6.29
N ASN A 99 31.94 23.85 5.07
CA ASN A 99 32.56 23.44 3.80
C ASN A 99 32.56 24.59 2.80
N GLY A 100 33.42 24.52 1.79
CA GLY A 100 33.44 25.53 0.70
C GLY A 100 33.97 26.91 1.11
N ILE A 101 34.72 27.02 2.21
CA ILE A 101 35.19 28.27 2.77
C ILE A 101 35.88 29.19 1.73
N LYS A 102 36.77 28.62 0.88
CA LYS A 102 37.45 29.36 -0.16
C LYS A 102 36.49 29.98 -1.18
N TYR A 103 35.46 29.23 -1.55
CA TYR A 103 34.42 29.69 -2.46
C TYR A 103 33.64 30.86 -1.84
N VAL A 104 33.16 30.70 -0.60
CA VAL A 104 32.38 31.73 0.12
C VAL A 104 33.16 33.05 0.20
N LEU A 105 34.44 33.01 0.59
CA LEU A 105 35.30 34.17 0.68
C LEU A 105 35.56 34.84 -0.68
N SER A 106 35.54 34.08 -1.77
CA SER A 106 35.68 34.64 -3.13
C SER A 106 34.39 35.21 -3.70
N ALA A 107 33.24 34.59 -3.34
CA ALA A 107 31.94 34.93 -3.90
C ALA A 107 31.25 36.09 -3.19
N TYR A 108 31.45 36.27 -1.88
CA TYR A 108 30.76 37.27 -1.09
C TYR A 108 31.71 38.34 -0.57
N LYS A 109 31.24 39.60 -0.63
CA LYS A 109 32.03 40.79 -0.21
C LYS A 109 31.34 41.47 0.98
N THR A 110 32.11 42.05 1.85
CA THR A 110 31.60 42.91 2.92
C THR A 110 30.93 44.17 2.35
N ARG A 111 30.01 44.77 3.09
CA ARG A 111 29.27 45.99 2.74
C ARG A 111 28.54 45.94 1.41
N THR A 112 28.13 44.76 1.01
CA THR A 112 27.28 44.54 -0.16
C THR A 112 25.94 43.99 0.33
N ASP A 113 24.84 44.47 -0.26
CA ASP A 113 23.50 44.04 0.09
C ASP A 113 23.23 42.64 -0.42
N TYR A 114 22.88 41.76 0.48
CA TYR A 114 22.52 40.38 0.21
C TYR A 114 21.13 40.06 0.75
N ILE A 115 20.49 39.11 0.12
CA ILE A 115 19.35 38.37 0.67
C ILE A 115 19.86 37.02 1.10
N VAL A 116 19.68 36.71 2.39
CA VAL A 116 20.11 35.47 3.02
C VAL A 116 18.87 34.63 3.32
N PHE A 117 18.87 33.38 2.87
CA PHE A 117 17.81 32.45 3.13
C PHE A 117 18.36 31.21 3.84
N GLY A 118 17.74 30.82 4.95
CA GLY A 118 18.15 29.63 5.71
C GLY A 118 17.28 29.37 6.93
N ARG A 119 17.60 28.32 7.63
CA ARG A 119 16.90 27.95 8.88
C ARG A 119 17.68 28.50 10.06
N PRO A 120 17.04 29.32 10.89
CA PRO A 120 17.68 29.81 12.10
C PRO A 120 17.84 28.65 13.11
N SER A 121 18.91 28.69 13.85
CA SER A 121 19.22 27.79 14.97
C SER A 121 19.93 28.54 16.07
N VAL A 122 19.94 28.02 17.28
CA VAL A 122 20.66 28.63 18.42
C VAL A 122 21.87 27.79 18.76
N PHE A 123 23.02 28.43 18.80
CA PHE A 123 24.25 27.81 19.27
C PHE A 123 24.99 28.83 20.21
N ASN A 124 25.36 28.37 21.40
CA ASN A 124 25.97 29.19 22.44
C ASN A 124 25.15 30.46 22.75
N GLY A 125 23.81 30.38 22.76
CA GLY A 125 22.94 31.50 23.06
C GLY A 125 22.78 32.54 21.96
N ARG A 126 23.40 32.33 20.78
CA ARG A 126 23.29 33.23 19.62
C ARG A 126 22.52 32.53 18.49
N ILE A 127 21.71 33.30 17.77
CA ILE A 127 21.04 32.86 16.58
C ILE A 127 22.06 32.79 15.45
N ASN A 128 22.05 31.68 14.73
CA ASN A 128 22.89 31.45 13.56
C ASN A 128 22.12 30.76 12.44
N ILE A 129 22.63 30.87 11.21
CA ILE A 129 22.09 30.18 10.04
C ILE A 129 23.26 29.41 9.39
N ALA A 130 23.13 28.05 9.43
CA ALA A 130 24.14 27.17 8.87
C ALA A 130 23.91 26.94 7.36
N HIS A 131 24.98 27.07 6.57
CA HIS A 131 24.95 26.91 5.11
C HIS A 131 23.80 27.67 4.43
N PRO A 132 23.63 28.99 4.68
CA PRO A 132 22.55 29.73 4.05
C PRO A 132 22.75 29.83 2.54
N ASP A 133 21.62 29.98 1.82
CA ASP A 133 21.64 30.54 0.47
C ASP A 133 21.84 32.06 0.57
N VAL A 134 22.78 32.58 -0.19
CA VAL A 134 23.09 34.02 -0.20
C VAL A 134 23.05 34.52 -1.64
N ASP A 135 22.13 35.41 -1.94
CA ASP A 135 21.95 36.03 -3.24
C ASP A 135 22.21 37.56 -3.12
N LYS A 136 22.83 38.19 -4.12
CA LYS A 136 22.96 39.66 -4.12
C LYS A 136 21.60 40.33 -4.31
N ALA A 137 21.33 41.35 -3.54
CA ALA A 137 20.03 42.04 -3.60
C ALA A 137 19.74 42.68 -4.96
N ASP A 138 20.79 43.06 -5.74
CA ASP A 138 20.67 43.67 -7.07
C ASP A 138 20.46 42.64 -8.20
N GLU A 139 20.81 41.37 -7.97
CA GLU A 139 20.63 40.28 -8.93
C GLU A 139 19.29 39.53 -8.72
N LEU A 140 18.26 40.26 -8.26
CA LEU A 140 16.91 39.74 -8.04
C LEU A 140 16.37 39.11 -9.32
N ARG A 141 16.63 37.82 -9.48
CA ARG A 141 15.97 36.97 -10.47
C ARG A 141 14.53 36.73 -10.03
N LEU A 142 13.64 36.54 -11.01
CA LEU A 142 12.17 36.43 -10.96
C LEU A 142 11.55 35.64 -9.78
N ASN A 143 12.30 34.94 -8.95
CA ASN A 143 11.80 34.01 -7.95
C ASN A 143 12.30 34.22 -6.51
N THR A 144 12.89 35.36 -6.19
CA THR A 144 13.34 35.67 -4.81
C THR A 144 12.21 36.16 -3.91
N MET A 145 11.04 36.43 -4.47
CA MET A 145 9.83 36.85 -3.74
C MET A 145 8.61 36.02 -4.13
N GLY A 146 8.62 34.72 -3.84
CA GLY A 146 7.51 33.85 -4.16
C GLY A 146 7.65 32.48 -3.50
N LEU A 147 6.80 31.57 -3.88
CA LEU A 147 6.86 30.16 -3.49
C LEU A 147 7.90 29.44 -4.36
N GLN A 148 9.14 29.33 -3.86
CA GLN A 148 10.24 28.71 -4.60
C GLN A 148 10.09 27.17 -4.63
N PRO A 149 10.14 26.53 -5.82
CA PRO A 149 10.09 25.08 -5.95
C PRO A 149 11.37 24.40 -5.46
N TYR A 150 11.22 23.26 -4.80
CA TYR A 150 12.35 22.46 -4.34
C TYR A 150 12.25 21.03 -4.91
N TYR A 151 13.24 20.65 -5.74
CA TYR A 151 13.27 19.36 -6.45
C TYR A 151 14.16 18.36 -5.73
N THR A 152 13.78 17.10 -5.80
CA THR A 152 14.59 15.99 -5.31
C THR A 152 15.88 15.87 -6.10
N THR A 153 17.01 15.71 -5.41
CA THR A 153 18.32 15.51 -6.03
C THR A 153 19.12 14.48 -5.23
N THR A 154 19.89 13.65 -5.93
CA THR A 154 20.75 12.65 -5.29
C THR A 154 22.10 13.25 -4.91
N ASP A 155 22.84 12.60 -4.02
CA ASP A 155 24.19 13.04 -3.64
C ASP A 155 25.18 13.01 -4.82
N LYS A 156 24.97 12.11 -5.77
CA LYS A 156 25.76 12.02 -7.00
C LYS A 156 25.53 13.27 -7.88
N MET A 157 24.28 13.70 -8.00
CA MET A 157 23.92 14.92 -8.72
C MET A 157 24.52 16.16 -8.05
N LYS A 158 24.42 16.27 -6.72
CA LYS A 158 25.00 17.41 -5.97
C LYS A 158 26.52 17.53 -6.16
N ARG A 159 27.24 16.38 -6.15
CA ARG A 159 28.69 16.35 -6.42
C ARG A 159 29.04 16.79 -7.85
N ALA A 160 28.14 16.57 -8.81
CA ALA A 160 28.29 17.01 -10.19
C ALA A 160 27.77 18.43 -10.43
N GLY A 161 27.42 19.19 -9.39
CA GLY A 161 26.92 20.58 -9.48
C GLY A 161 25.46 20.67 -9.96
N LEU A 162 24.72 19.54 -9.97
CA LEU A 162 23.29 19.52 -10.27
C LEU A 162 22.49 19.49 -8.95
N ASN A 163 21.98 20.63 -8.56
CA ASN A 163 21.13 20.79 -7.38
C ASN A 163 19.69 21.18 -7.78
N SER A 164 18.81 21.39 -6.79
CA SER A 164 17.42 21.82 -7.01
C SER A 164 17.30 23.08 -7.86
N ARG A 165 18.18 24.08 -7.66
CA ARG A 165 18.21 25.31 -8.48
C ARG A 165 18.56 25.04 -9.95
N SER A 166 19.39 24.02 -10.21
CA SER A 166 19.69 23.63 -11.60
C SER A 166 18.45 23.13 -12.32
N ILE A 167 17.64 22.26 -11.66
CA ILE A 167 16.39 21.76 -12.22
C ILE A 167 15.39 22.91 -12.40
N GLU A 168 15.25 23.78 -11.41
CA GLU A 168 14.43 25.01 -11.49
C GLU A 168 14.80 25.84 -12.72
N HIS A 169 16.08 26.10 -12.93
CA HIS A 169 16.55 26.87 -14.09
C HIS A 169 16.23 26.17 -15.42
N PHE A 170 16.42 24.86 -15.51
CA PHE A 170 16.09 24.12 -16.72
C PHE A 170 14.58 24.16 -17.01
N THR A 171 13.73 24.03 -15.98
CA THR A 171 12.29 24.13 -16.12
C THR A 171 11.85 25.53 -16.56
N ALA A 172 12.45 26.59 -16.00
CA ALA A 172 12.20 27.99 -16.42
C ALA A 172 12.57 28.21 -17.89
N THR A 173 13.78 27.75 -18.28
CA THR A 173 14.26 27.85 -19.68
C THR A 173 13.35 27.09 -20.65
N LEU A 174 12.76 25.97 -20.20
CA LEU A 174 11.79 25.22 -21.01
C LEU A 174 10.50 26.02 -21.19
N PHE A 175 9.94 26.60 -20.12
CA PHE A 175 8.70 27.40 -20.21
C PHE A 175 8.86 28.66 -21.06
N GLU A 176 10.04 29.32 -21.07
CA GLU A 176 10.35 30.45 -21.95
C GLU A 176 10.32 30.09 -23.45
N ARG A 177 10.49 28.79 -23.79
CA ARG A 177 10.45 28.28 -25.16
C ARG A 177 9.11 27.75 -25.61
N LEU A 178 8.15 27.67 -24.71
CA LEU A 178 6.80 27.16 -24.98
C LEU A 178 5.83 28.30 -25.26
N ASP A 179 6.08 29.06 -26.35
CA ASP A 179 5.26 30.21 -26.75
C ASP A 179 3.82 29.83 -27.10
N ALA A 180 3.61 28.62 -27.62
CA ALA A 180 2.29 28.14 -28.04
C ALA A 180 1.48 27.52 -26.89
N GLY A 181 2.02 27.52 -25.66
CA GLY A 181 1.42 26.82 -24.52
C GLY A 181 1.46 25.29 -24.62
N ILE A 182 0.95 24.63 -23.60
CA ILE A 182 0.86 23.15 -23.53
C ILE A 182 -0.54 22.71 -23.93
N PRO A 183 -0.68 21.80 -24.91
CA PRO A 183 -1.99 21.35 -25.37
C PRO A 183 -2.79 20.70 -24.25
N GLU A 184 -4.10 20.99 -24.20
CA GLU A 184 -5.03 20.40 -23.23
C GLU A 184 -5.20 18.89 -23.45
N THR A 185 -5.41 18.17 -22.38
CA THR A 185 -5.61 16.72 -22.34
C THR A 185 -7.01 16.31 -21.95
N LEU A 186 -7.81 17.24 -21.38
CA LEU A 186 -9.20 17.02 -21.02
C LEU A 186 -10.13 17.78 -21.95
N PRO A 187 -11.34 17.27 -22.22
CA PRO A 187 -12.35 18.02 -23.01
C PRO A 187 -12.77 19.30 -22.30
N PRO A 188 -13.11 20.37 -23.04
CA PRO A 188 -13.53 21.65 -22.47
C PRO A 188 -14.70 21.54 -21.49
N TYR A 189 -15.64 20.64 -21.76
CA TYR A 189 -16.79 20.46 -20.87
C TYR A 189 -16.42 19.90 -19.51
N LEU A 190 -15.38 19.03 -19.39
CA LEU A 190 -14.88 18.55 -18.11
C LEU A 190 -14.12 19.66 -17.37
N VAL A 191 -13.28 20.39 -18.07
CA VAL A 191 -12.54 21.51 -17.48
C VAL A 191 -13.51 22.54 -16.89
N SER A 192 -14.56 22.90 -17.63
CA SER A 192 -15.57 23.88 -17.18
C SER A 192 -16.44 23.33 -16.05
N SER A 193 -16.97 22.10 -16.17
CA SER A 193 -17.90 21.54 -15.17
C SER A 193 -17.26 21.27 -13.83
N LEU A 194 -15.96 20.98 -13.80
CA LEU A 194 -15.17 20.73 -12.58
C LEU A 194 -14.39 21.96 -12.11
N ASN A 195 -14.57 23.10 -12.78
CA ASN A 195 -13.87 24.37 -12.49
C ASN A 195 -12.35 24.16 -12.39
N LEU A 196 -11.77 23.43 -13.35
CA LEU A 196 -10.34 23.15 -13.42
C LEU A 196 -9.60 24.28 -14.16
N VAL A 197 -8.37 24.53 -13.78
CA VAL A 197 -7.45 25.35 -14.56
C VAL A 197 -6.97 24.57 -15.79
N SER A 198 -6.50 25.27 -16.84
CA SER A 198 -5.95 24.61 -18.03
C SER A 198 -4.67 23.84 -17.69
N LEU A 199 -4.29 22.87 -18.54
CA LEU A 199 -3.06 22.09 -18.31
C LEU A 199 -1.81 22.99 -18.33
N ASP A 200 -1.73 23.94 -19.24
CA ASP A 200 -0.60 24.88 -19.33
C ASP A 200 -0.49 25.73 -18.04
N GLU A 201 -1.60 26.27 -17.55
CA GLU A 201 -1.66 27.03 -16.31
C GLU A 201 -1.28 26.14 -15.10
N ALA A 202 -1.80 24.91 -15.03
CA ALA A 202 -1.50 23.97 -13.96
C ALA A 202 -0.01 23.61 -13.91
N LEU A 203 0.60 23.32 -15.07
CA LEU A 203 2.01 22.99 -15.14
C LEU A 203 2.91 24.20 -14.81
N ARG A 204 2.52 25.41 -15.21
CA ARG A 204 3.26 26.63 -14.82
C ARG A 204 3.14 26.87 -13.31
N HIS A 205 1.95 26.81 -12.75
CA HIS A 205 1.71 27.11 -11.33
C HIS A 205 2.17 26.01 -10.37
N VAL A 206 2.31 24.74 -10.81
CA VAL A 206 2.94 23.72 -9.94
C VAL A 206 4.44 23.94 -9.80
N HIS A 207 5.10 24.54 -10.80
CA HIS A 207 6.52 24.88 -10.76
C HIS A 207 6.75 26.29 -10.20
N TYR A 208 5.98 27.26 -10.67
CA TYR A 208 6.13 28.69 -10.36
C TYR A 208 4.80 29.30 -9.92
N PRO A 209 4.31 28.94 -8.74
CA PRO A 209 3.04 29.47 -8.26
C PRO A 209 3.15 30.96 -7.89
N THR A 210 2.16 31.74 -8.27
CA THR A 210 2.07 33.16 -7.90
C THR A 210 1.44 33.33 -6.52
N SER A 211 0.64 32.34 -6.09
CA SER A 211 0.03 32.29 -4.77
C SER A 211 -0.13 30.84 -4.25
N ALA A 212 -0.40 30.69 -2.97
CA ALA A 212 -0.74 29.37 -2.39
C ALA A 212 -2.05 28.81 -2.95
N GLU A 213 -2.95 29.68 -3.40
CA GLU A 213 -4.20 29.27 -4.03
C GLU A 213 -3.97 28.71 -5.43
N ASP A 214 -3.15 29.37 -6.25
CA ASP A 214 -2.79 28.89 -7.58
C ASP A 214 -2.07 27.55 -7.53
N LEU A 215 -1.18 27.39 -6.55
CA LEU A 215 -0.53 26.11 -6.30
C LEU A 215 -1.56 25.00 -5.98
N ARG A 216 -2.54 25.28 -5.13
CA ARG A 216 -3.59 24.31 -4.80
C ARG A 216 -4.45 23.95 -6.00
N LYS A 217 -4.86 24.92 -6.81
CA LYS A 217 -5.62 24.70 -8.05
C LYS A 217 -4.83 23.88 -9.06
N ALA A 218 -3.57 24.20 -9.25
CA ALA A 218 -2.64 23.46 -10.12
C ALA A 218 -2.45 22.01 -9.66
N GLN A 219 -2.17 21.79 -8.39
CA GLN A 219 -2.02 20.46 -7.82
C GLN A 219 -3.33 19.64 -7.94
N PHE A 220 -4.49 20.26 -7.67
CA PHE A 220 -5.77 19.58 -7.82
C PHE A 220 -6.02 19.15 -9.27
N ARG A 221 -5.78 20.04 -10.25
CA ARG A 221 -5.91 19.75 -11.67
C ARG A 221 -5.04 18.56 -12.10
N LEU A 222 -3.75 18.57 -11.73
CA LEU A 222 -2.81 17.53 -12.12
C LEU A 222 -3.10 16.19 -11.42
N LYS A 223 -3.44 16.20 -10.13
CA LYS A 223 -3.85 15.00 -9.38
C LYS A 223 -5.14 14.40 -9.92
N PHE A 224 -6.14 15.26 -10.24
CA PHE A 224 -7.39 14.80 -10.84
C PHE A 224 -7.12 14.11 -12.18
N GLU A 225 -6.34 14.72 -13.06
CA GLU A 225 -6.03 14.15 -14.37
C GLU A 225 -5.31 12.79 -14.25
N GLU A 226 -4.30 12.72 -13.40
CA GLU A 226 -3.54 11.48 -13.17
C GLU A 226 -4.47 10.33 -12.71
N LEU A 227 -5.31 10.60 -11.72
CA LEU A 227 -6.26 9.62 -11.18
C LEU A 227 -7.42 9.33 -12.16
N PHE A 228 -7.88 10.33 -12.90
CA PHE A 228 -8.96 10.20 -13.87
C PHE A 228 -8.59 9.24 -15.02
N TYR A 229 -7.41 9.38 -15.62
CA TYR A 229 -6.98 8.48 -16.69
C TYR A 229 -6.77 7.05 -16.21
N ILE A 230 -6.29 6.87 -14.98
CA ILE A 230 -6.20 5.56 -14.34
C ILE A 230 -7.59 4.95 -14.20
N GLN A 231 -8.56 5.67 -13.62
CA GLN A 231 -9.92 5.17 -13.43
C GLN A 231 -10.64 4.93 -14.77
N LEU A 232 -10.48 5.83 -15.72
CA LEU A 232 -11.07 5.69 -17.05
C LEU A 232 -10.59 4.42 -17.75
N ASN A 233 -9.29 4.12 -17.66
CA ASN A 233 -8.72 2.90 -18.24
C ASN A 233 -9.23 1.63 -17.54
N ILE A 234 -9.23 1.61 -16.21
CA ILE A 234 -9.71 0.47 -15.41
C ILE A 234 -11.19 0.18 -15.68
N ILE A 235 -12.05 1.19 -15.63
CA ILE A 235 -13.48 1.02 -15.82
C ILE A 235 -13.81 0.61 -17.27
N LYS A 236 -13.13 1.23 -18.25
CA LYS A 236 -13.25 0.87 -19.66
C LYS A 236 -12.92 -0.61 -19.88
N TYR A 237 -11.77 -1.07 -19.36
CA TYR A 237 -11.36 -2.45 -19.45
C TYR A 237 -12.35 -3.41 -18.78
N ALA A 238 -12.83 -3.07 -17.58
CA ALA A 238 -13.84 -3.85 -16.88
C ALA A 238 -15.14 -3.98 -17.68
N ARG A 239 -15.60 -2.88 -18.34
CA ARG A 239 -16.78 -2.89 -19.22
C ARG A 239 -16.58 -3.74 -20.47
N GLU A 240 -15.44 -3.60 -21.15
CA GLU A 240 -15.10 -4.41 -22.33
C GLU A 240 -15.07 -5.90 -21.98
N ARG A 241 -14.47 -6.26 -20.85
CA ARG A 241 -14.45 -7.63 -20.36
C ARG A 241 -15.85 -8.17 -20.07
N ARG A 242 -16.69 -7.39 -19.38
CA ARG A 242 -18.08 -7.77 -19.08
C ARG A 242 -18.92 -7.98 -20.34
N GLN A 243 -18.63 -7.27 -21.42
CA GLN A 243 -19.29 -7.46 -22.73
C GLN A 243 -18.78 -8.69 -23.45
N LYS A 244 -17.47 -8.97 -23.36
CA LYS A 244 -16.81 -10.08 -24.05
C LYS A 244 -17.17 -11.45 -23.47
N TYR A 245 -17.28 -11.55 -22.15
CA TYR A 245 -17.49 -12.83 -21.47
C TYR A 245 -18.89 -12.90 -20.88
N ARG A 246 -19.70 -13.81 -21.44
CA ARG A 246 -20.98 -14.21 -20.84
C ARG A 246 -20.72 -15.10 -19.64
N GLY A 247 -21.36 -14.83 -18.51
CA GLY A 247 -21.33 -15.68 -17.32
C GLY A 247 -22.43 -16.73 -17.35
N TYR A 248 -22.28 -17.75 -16.52
CA TYR A 248 -23.38 -18.65 -16.19
C TYR A 248 -24.48 -17.86 -15.47
N VAL A 249 -25.73 -18.32 -15.59
CA VAL A 249 -26.89 -17.69 -14.91
C VAL A 249 -27.37 -18.63 -13.81
N PHE A 250 -27.20 -18.25 -12.56
CA PHE A 250 -27.66 -19.00 -11.42
C PHE A 250 -28.92 -18.40 -10.85
N VAL A 251 -30.07 -18.82 -11.37
CA VAL A 251 -31.38 -18.31 -10.95
C VAL A 251 -31.94 -19.01 -9.72
N ARG A 252 -31.55 -20.27 -9.52
CA ARG A 252 -32.11 -21.11 -8.48
C ARG A 252 -31.33 -20.99 -7.16
N VAL A 253 -32.04 -20.70 -6.08
CA VAL A 253 -31.59 -20.97 -4.71
C VAL A 253 -32.37 -22.19 -4.26
N GLY A 254 -31.72 -23.35 -4.22
CA GLY A 254 -32.38 -24.63 -4.12
C GLY A 254 -32.27 -25.26 -2.74
N GLU A 255 -32.45 -26.59 -2.73
CA GLU A 255 -32.53 -27.35 -1.50
C GLU A 255 -31.22 -27.38 -0.70
N LEU A 256 -30.06 -27.41 -1.37
CA LEU A 256 -28.77 -27.43 -0.68
C LEU A 256 -28.55 -26.13 0.12
N PHE A 257 -28.86 -24.98 -0.47
CA PHE A 257 -28.76 -23.71 0.23
C PHE A 257 -29.74 -23.62 1.40
N HIS A 258 -31.01 -24.00 1.20
CA HIS A 258 -32.02 -23.91 2.26
C HIS A 258 -31.72 -24.89 3.40
N THR A 259 -31.36 -26.14 3.09
CA THR A 259 -31.01 -27.13 4.11
C THR A 259 -29.82 -26.67 4.95
N PHE A 260 -28.78 -26.11 4.29
CA PHE A 260 -27.65 -25.57 4.99
C PHE A 260 -28.03 -24.40 5.91
N TYR A 261 -28.82 -23.47 5.39
CA TYR A 261 -29.25 -22.27 6.13
C TYR A 261 -30.11 -22.61 7.35
N GLU A 262 -31.01 -23.61 7.24
CA GLU A 262 -31.95 -23.97 8.29
C GLU A 262 -31.37 -24.95 9.31
N LYS A 263 -30.48 -25.88 8.89
CA LYS A 263 -30.06 -27.01 9.73
C LYS A 263 -28.57 -27.03 10.09
N ASN A 264 -27.70 -26.53 9.18
CA ASN A 264 -26.25 -26.70 9.32
C ASN A 264 -25.53 -25.39 9.68
N LEU A 265 -26.24 -24.26 9.66
CA LEU A 265 -25.65 -22.98 9.99
C LEU A 265 -25.29 -22.93 11.49
N PRO A 266 -24.02 -22.73 11.87
CA PRO A 266 -23.59 -22.82 13.26
C PRO A 266 -24.01 -21.61 14.12
N PHE A 267 -24.40 -20.49 13.49
CA PHE A 267 -24.84 -19.25 14.15
C PHE A 267 -25.62 -18.37 13.16
N GLU A 268 -26.38 -17.42 13.68
CA GLU A 268 -27.11 -16.48 12.83
C GLU A 268 -26.15 -15.59 12.04
N LEU A 269 -26.48 -15.36 10.75
CA LEU A 269 -25.72 -14.45 9.90
C LEU A 269 -25.90 -12.99 10.36
N THR A 270 -24.81 -12.24 10.33
CA THR A 270 -24.83 -10.79 10.53
C THR A 270 -25.55 -10.07 9.39
N GLY A 271 -25.95 -8.81 9.62
CA GLY A 271 -26.53 -7.96 8.59
C GLY A 271 -25.62 -7.80 7.38
N ALA A 272 -24.30 -7.60 7.62
CA ALA A 272 -23.30 -7.49 6.60
C ALA A 272 -23.15 -8.77 5.75
N GLN A 273 -23.12 -9.95 6.39
CA GLN A 273 -23.05 -11.22 5.68
C GLN A 273 -24.30 -11.45 4.80
N LYS A 274 -25.49 -11.15 5.32
CA LYS A 274 -26.75 -11.24 4.54
C LYS A 274 -26.76 -10.28 3.35
N ARG A 275 -26.23 -9.06 3.50
CA ARG A 275 -26.10 -8.08 2.44
C ARG A 275 -25.17 -8.60 1.34
N VAL A 276 -23.98 -9.07 1.71
CA VAL A 276 -22.98 -9.57 0.76
C VAL A 276 -23.47 -10.79 0.00
N ILE A 277 -24.14 -11.75 0.65
CA ILE A 277 -24.73 -12.91 -0.04
C ILE A 277 -25.77 -12.48 -1.08
N ARG A 278 -26.57 -11.43 -0.79
CA ARG A 278 -27.52 -10.90 -1.77
C ARG A 278 -26.81 -10.23 -2.96
N GLU A 279 -25.74 -9.46 -2.74
CA GLU A 279 -24.92 -8.88 -3.80
C GLU A 279 -24.33 -9.96 -4.72
N ILE A 280 -23.71 -11.00 -4.14
CA ILE A 280 -23.14 -12.13 -4.88
C ILE A 280 -24.24 -12.86 -5.69
N ARG A 281 -25.38 -13.12 -5.08
CA ARG A 281 -26.53 -13.76 -5.76
C ARG A 281 -27.03 -12.93 -6.95
N GLN A 282 -27.13 -11.62 -6.78
CA GLN A 282 -27.53 -10.71 -7.84
C GLN A 282 -26.57 -10.75 -9.04
N ASP A 283 -25.27 -10.76 -8.78
CA ASP A 283 -24.26 -10.88 -9.83
C ASP A 283 -24.34 -12.22 -10.56
N MET A 284 -24.43 -13.33 -9.82
CA MET A 284 -24.51 -14.67 -10.41
C MET A 284 -25.81 -14.91 -11.21
N GLY A 285 -26.87 -14.14 -10.94
CA GLY A 285 -28.11 -14.16 -11.69
C GLY A 285 -28.13 -13.25 -12.91
N GLY A 286 -27.14 -12.35 -13.04
CA GLY A 286 -27.14 -11.27 -14.03
C GLY A 286 -26.69 -11.64 -15.46
N GLY A 287 -26.33 -12.90 -15.72
CA GLY A 287 -25.86 -13.37 -17.03
C GLY A 287 -24.48 -12.88 -17.45
N ARG A 288 -23.74 -12.24 -16.54
CA ARG A 288 -22.36 -11.79 -16.70
C ARG A 288 -21.46 -12.52 -15.74
N GLN A 289 -20.20 -12.71 -16.10
CA GLN A 289 -19.25 -13.31 -15.18
C GLN A 289 -19.09 -12.41 -13.94
N MET A 290 -19.40 -12.92 -12.76
CA MET A 290 -19.07 -12.27 -11.50
C MET A 290 -17.55 -12.30 -11.28
N ASN A 291 -16.97 -11.19 -10.92
CA ASN A 291 -15.60 -11.09 -10.47
C ASN A 291 -15.58 -10.14 -9.26
N ARG A 292 -15.64 -10.70 -8.05
CA ARG A 292 -15.91 -9.93 -6.83
C ARG A 292 -14.85 -10.14 -5.77
N LEU A 293 -14.42 -9.07 -5.15
CA LEU A 293 -13.54 -9.06 -3.98
C LEU A 293 -14.37 -8.97 -2.70
N LEU A 294 -14.26 -10.00 -1.88
CA LEU A 294 -14.85 -10.07 -0.54
C LEU A 294 -13.80 -9.68 0.50
N GLN A 295 -13.99 -8.54 1.08
CA GLN A 295 -13.14 -8.03 2.16
C GLN A 295 -13.84 -8.18 3.51
N GLY A 296 -13.06 -8.36 4.54
CA GLY A 296 -13.52 -8.38 5.92
C GLY A 296 -12.38 -8.77 6.84
N ASP A 297 -12.49 -8.38 8.07
CA ASP A 297 -11.48 -8.67 9.08
C ASP A 297 -11.31 -10.19 9.31
N VAL A 298 -10.23 -10.56 9.99
CA VAL A 298 -10.00 -11.97 10.38
C VAL A 298 -11.15 -12.44 11.26
N GLY A 299 -11.80 -13.57 10.84
CA GLY A 299 -12.94 -14.12 11.55
C GLY A 299 -14.29 -13.42 11.34
N SER A 300 -14.42 -12.54 10.33
CA SER A 300 -15.71 -11.95 9.93
C SER A 300 -16.69 -12.92 9.24
N GLY A 301 -16.26 -14.17 9.02
CA GLY A 301 -17.10 -15.21 8.41
C GLY A 301 -17.07 -15.26 6.88
N LYS A 302 -16.00 -14.74 6.22
CA LYS A 302 -15.83 -14.80 4.76
C LYS A 302 -15.99 -16.21 4.20
N THR A 303 -15.39 -17.20 4.85
CA THR A 303 -15.47 -18.62 4.45
C THR A 303 -16.91 -19.13 4.41
N LEU A 304 -17.75 -18.70 5.35
CA LEU A 304 -19.17 -19.07 5.39
C LEU A 304 -19.95 -18.43 4.23
N VAL A 305 -19.70 -17.16 3.94
CA VAL A 305 -20.30 -16.48 2.78
C VAL A 305 -19.87 -17.15 1.47
N ALA A 306 -18.60 -17.54 1.36
CA ALA A 306 -18.09 -18.28 0.20
C ALA A 306 -18.78 -19.65 0.06
N LEU A 307 -18.92 -20.42 1.14
CA LEU A 307 -19.61 -21.70 1.12
C LEU A 307 -21.08 -21.55 0.69
N MET A 308 -21.80 -20.58 1.24
CA MET A 308 -23.19 -20.32 0.85
C MET A 308 -23.30 -19.92 -0.63
N SER A 309 -22.35 -19.17 -1.15
CA SER A 309 -22.28 -18.82 -2.58
C SER A 309 -21.97 -20.04 -3.45
N ILE A 310 -21.11 -20.95 -2.98
CA ILE A 310 -20.84 -22.24 -3.63
C ILE A 310 -22.12 -23.08 -3.67
N LEU A 311 -22.89 -23.15 -2.59
CA LEU A 311 -24.14 -23.92 -2.57
C LEU A 311 -25.16 -23.45 -3.61
N ILE A 312 -25.22 -22.13 -3.88
CA ILE A 312 -26.03 -21.61 -4.99
C ILE A 312 -25.54 -22.18 -6.34
N ALA A 313 -24.22 -22.22 -6.57
CA ALA A 313 -23.69 -22.83 -7.80
C ALA A 313 -24.04 -24.33 -7.90
N LEU A 314 -23.93 -25.07 -6.80
CA LEU A 314 -24.29 -26.48 -6.75
C LEU A 314 -25.80 -26.74 -7.00
N ASP A 315 -26.68 -25.86 -6.48
CA ASP A 315 -28.12 -25.93 -6.72
C ASP A 315 -28.49 -25.71 -8.20
N ASN A 316 -27.63 -25.03 -8.95
CA ASN A 316 -27.77 -24.83 -10.40
C ASN A 316 -27.03 -25.89 -11.23
N GLY A 317 -26.57 -26.98 -10.61
CA GLY A 317 -25.97 -28.12 -11.30
C GLY A 317 -24.49 -28.00 -11.63
N PHE A 318 -23.81 -26.95 -11.13
CA PHE A 318 -22.39 -26.71 -11.36
C PHE A 318 -21.50 -27.26 -10.24
N GLN A 319 -20.23 -27.40 -10.52
CA GLN A 319 -19.19 -27.69 -9.55
C GLN A 319 -18.51 -26.38 -9.10
N ALA A 320 -17.88 -26.43 -7.93
CA ALA A 320 -17.13 -25.30 -7.41
C ALA A 320 -15.71 -25.70 -6.99
N CYS A 321 -14.83 -24.71 -6.99
CA CYS A 321 -13.45 -24.87 -6.55
C CYS A 321 -13.09 -23.76 -5.54
N ILE A 322 -12.38 -24.13 -4.46
CA ILE A 322 -11.72 -23.18 -3.57
C ILE A 322 -10.22 -23.38 -3.62
N MET A 323 -9.49 -22.28 -3.86
CA MET A 323 -8.05 -22.26 -3.90
C MET A 323 -7.49 -21.56 -2.66
N ALA A 324 -6.57 -22.24 -1.99
CA ALA A 324 -5.83 -21.71 -0.85
C ALA A 324 -4.32 -21.60 -1.19
N PRO A 325 -3.59 -20.63 -0.64
CA PRO A 325 -2.18 -20.41 -0.96
C PRO A 325 -1.24 -21.49 -0.39
N THR A 326 -1.67 -22.23 0.61
CA THR A 326 -0.87 -23.28 1.27
C THR A 326 -1.68 -24.54 1.50
N GLU A 327 -1.00 -25.68 1.65
CA GLU A 327 -1.61 -26.97 1.92
C GLU A 327 -2.37 -26.97 3.26
N ILE A 328 -1.80 -26.37 4.29
CA ILE A 328 -2.44 -26.26 5.61
C ILE A 328 -3.78 -25.51 5.52
N LEU A 329 -3.84 -24.40 4.80
CA LEU A 329 -5.10 -23.68 4.59
C LEU A 329 -6.10 -24.47 3.75
N ALA A 330 -5.63 -25.19 2.72
CA ALA A 330 -6.48 -26.06 1.93
C ALA A 330 -7.09 -27.18 2.79
N GLU A 331 -6.30 -27.81 3.63
CA GLU A 331 -6.78 -28.83 4.58
C GLU A 331 -7.78 -28.26 5.59
N GLN A 332 -7.55 -27.06 6.11
CA GLN A 332 -8.50 -26.41 7.01
C GLN A 332 -9.84 -26.10 6.33
N HIS A 333 -9.81 -25.58 5.10
CA HIS A 333 -11.05 -25.38 4.34
C HIS A 333 -11.76 -26.70 4.08
N TYR A 334 -11.01 -27.73 3.72
CA TYR A 334 -11.55 -29.08 3.48
C TYR A 334 -12.27 -29.64 4.72
N VAL A 335 -11.60 -29.64 5.87
CA VAL A 335 -12.18 -30.10 7.14
C VAL A 335 -13.38 -29.24 7.56
N THR A 336 -13.27 -27.93 7.40
CA THR A 336 -14.36 -27.00 7.72
C THR A 336 -15.59 -27.29 6.85
N PHE A 337 -15.41 -27.50 5.55
CA PHE A 337 -16.51 -27.79 4.65
C PHE A 337 -17.12 -29.16 4.91
N GLN A 338 -16.31 -30.18 5.19
CA GLN A 338 -16.83 -31.49 5.59
C GLN A 338 -17.71 -31.41 6.84
N ASN A 339 -17.27 -30.66 7.85
CA ASN A 339 -18.04 -30.50 9.09
C ASN A 339 -19.34 -29.72 8.88
N LEU A 340 -19.27 -28.61 8.12
CA LEU A 340 -20.42 -27.75 7.86
C LEU A 340 -21.45 -28.43 6.94
N LEU A 341 -21.02 -29.30 6.02
CA LEU A 341 -21.87 -30.01 5.09
C LEU A 341 -22.22 -31.42 5.57
N PHE A 342 -21.91 -31.75 6.83
CA PHE A 342 -22.23 -33.05 7.38
C PHE A 342 -23.72 -33.36 7.28
N GLY A 343 -24.07 -34.55 6.79
CA GLY A 343 -25.45 -34.95 6.54
C GLY A 343 -26.07 -34.45 5.24
N MET A 344 -25.33 -33.66 4.44
CA MET A 344 -25.75 -33.24 3.12
C MET A 344 -25.10 -34.08 2.02
N SER A 345 -25.81 -34.32 0.92
CA SER A 345 -25.30 -35.11 -0.21
C SER A 345 -24.34 -34.30 -1.11
N VAL A 346 -23.28 -33.75 -0.52
CA VAL A 346 -22.26 -32.95 -1.22
C VAL A 346 -20.89 -33.58 -0.99
N ARG A 347 -20.28 -34.09 -2.07
CA ARG A 347 -18.94 -34.66 -2.01
C ARG A 347 -17.89 -33.54 -2.15
N VAL A 348 -17.08 -33.40 -1.12
CA VAL A 348 -15.93 -32.46 -1.06
C VAL A 348 -14.65 -33.27 -1.11
N GLU A 349 -13.68 -32.89 -1.95
CA GLU A 349 -12.38 -33.54 -2.06
C GLU A 349 -11.22 -32.52 -1.96
N LEU A 350 -10.06 -33.00 -1.50
CA LEU A 350 -8.83 -32.21 -1.35
C LEU A 350 -7.82 -32.60 -2.43
N LEU A 351 -7.21 -31.58 -3.08
CA LEU A 351 -6.15 -31.77 -4.07
C LEU A 351 -4.97 -30.82 -3.78
N THR A 352 -3.91 -31.37 -3.22
CA THR A 352 -2.65 -30.69 -2.92
C THR A 352 -1.48 -31.43 -3.55
N GLY A 353 -0.27 -30.90 -3.45
CA GLY A 353 0.96 -31.55 -3.95
C GLY A 353 1.28 -32.87 -3.26
N THR A 354 0.75 -33.09 -2.05
CA THR A 354 0.93 -34.32 -1.26
C THR A 354 -0.02 -35.45 -1.69
N VAL A 355 -1.15 -35.12 -2.35
CA VAL A 355 -2.12 -36.13 -2.84
C VAL A 355 -1.58 -36.78 -4.13
N LYS A 356 -1.21 -38.06 -4.05
CA LYS A 356 -0.56 -38.81 -5.14
C LYS A 356 -1.26 -40.17 -5.44
N GLY A 357 -0.87 -40.77 -6.54
CA GLY A 357 -1.26 -42.15 -6.90
C GLY A 357 -2.76 -42.35 -7.07
N LYS A 358 -3.27 -43.47 -6.60
CA LYS A 358 -4.68 -43.86 -6.75
C LYS A 358 -5.67 -42.84 -6.17
N ARG A 359 -5.33 -42.23 -5.03
CA ARG A 359 -6.19 -41.21 -4.42
C ARG A 359 -6.32 -39.96 -5.33
N ARG A 360 -5.24 -39.53 -5.90
CA ARG A 360 -5.26 -38.40 -6.87
C ARG A 360 -6.13 -38.75 -8.07
N GLN A 361 -5.95 -39.95 -8.64
CA GLN A 361 -6.72 -40.40 -9.80
C GLN A 361 -8.22 -40.44 -9.48
N ALA A 362 -8.63 -40.99 -8.33
CA ALA A 362 -10.04 -41.03 -7.91
C ALA A 362 -10.65 -39.61 -7.79
N VAL A 363 -9.91 -38.65 -7.33
CA VAL A 363 -10.36 -37.23 -7.28
C VAL A 363 -10.56 -36.70 -8.69
N LEU A 364 -9.57 -36.93 -9.59
CA LEU A 364 -9.63 -36.44 -10.98
C LEU A 364 -10.81 -37.09 -11.75
N ASP A 365 -11.03 -38.36 -11.59
CA ASP A 365 -12.15 -39.09 -12.23
C ASP A 365 -13.48 -38.54 -11.71
N GLY A 366 -13.64 -38.43 -10.37
CA GLY A 366 -14.87 -37.89 -9.76
C GLY A 366 -15.16 -36.41 -10.13
N LEU A 367 -14.13 -35.61 -10.44
CA LEU A 367 -14.31 -34.24 -10.98
C LEU A 367 -14.85 -34.27 -12.40
N LYS A 368 -14.31 -35.17 -13.23
CA LYS A 368 -14.68 -35.32 -14.64
C LYS A 368 -16.10 -35.89 -14.77
N ASP A 369 -16.50 -36.79 -13.90
CA ASP A 369 -17.84 -37.39 -13.89
C ASP A 369 -18.88 -36.50 -13.19
N GLY A 370 -18.41 -35.49 -12.41
CA GLY A 370 -19.27 -34.56 -11.67
C GLY A 370 -19.75 -35.07 -10.30
N GLU A 371 -19.25 -36.20 -9.81
CA GLU A 371 -19.51 -36.69 -8.46
C GLU A 371 -18.87 -35.79 -7.41
N VAL A 372 -17.64 -35.35 -7.64
CA VAL A 372 -16.99 -34.37 -6.78
C VAL A 372 -17.59 -33.00 -7.09
N ARG A 373 -18.34 -32.46 -6.12
CA ARG A 373 -19.08 -31.20 -6.29
C ARG A 373 -18.26 -29.99 -5.86
N ILE A 374 -17.40 -30.15 -4.85
CA ILE A 374 -16.50 -29.10 -4.36
C ILE A 374 -15.07 -29.64 -4.35
N LEU A 375 -14.16 -28.96 -5.03
CA LEU A 375 -12.73 -29.23 -4.94
C LEU A 375 -12.07 -28.16 -4.07
N VAL A 376 -11.34 -28.58 -3.05
CA VAL A 376 -10.46 -27.72 -2.25
C VAL A 376 -9.02 -28.03 -2.62
N GLY A 377 -8.19 -27.00 -2.87
CA GLY A 377 -6.80 -27.29 -3.18
C GLY A 377 -5.89 -26.05 -3.23
N THR A 378 -4.65 -26.30 -3.61
CA THR A 378 -3.63 -25.28 -3.82
C THR A 378 -3.46 -25.00 -5.33
N HIS A 379 -2.32 -24.49 -5.75
CA HIS A 379 -1.97 -24.34 -7.19
C HIS A 379 -2.10 -25.65 -7.99
N ALA A 380 -2.12 -26.82 -7.35
CA ALA A 380 -2.35 -28.11 -8.00
C ALA A 380 -3.67 -28.17 -8.79
N VAL A 381 -4.68 -27.37 -8.40
CA VAL A 381 -5.96 -27.23 -9.12
C VAL A 381 -5.78 -26.62 -10.51
N LEU A 382 -4.73 -25.85 -10.73
CA LEU A 382 -4.44 -25.18 -12.01
C LEU A 382 -3.82 -26.10 -13.06
N GLU A 383 -3.38 -27.30 -12.67
CA GLU A 383 -2.77 -28.25 -13.59
C GLU A 383 -3.74 -28.66 -14.71
N ASP A 384 -3.22 -28.84 -15.91
CA ASP A 384 -4.02 -29.16 -17.11
C ASP A 384 -4.75 -30.52 -16.97
N THR A 385 -4.23 -31.42 -16.13
CA THR A 385 -4.83 -32.71 -15.81
C THR A 385 -6.11 -32.61 -15.00
N VAL A 386 -6.37 -31.49 -14.34
CA VAL A 386 -7.57 -31.23 -13.53
C VAL A 386 -8.70 -30.74 -14.43
N LEU A 387 -9.59 -31.62 -14.78
CA LEU A 387 -10.74 -31.34 -15.65
C LEU A 387 -12.04 -31.43 -14.85
N PHE A 388 -12.84 -30.38 -14.89
CA PHE A 388 -14.18 -30.36 -14.30
C PHE A 388 -15.22 -30.71 -15.38
N LYS A 389 -16.28 -31.37 -15.00
CA LYS A 389 -17.44 -31.57 -15.86
C LYS A 389 -18.15 -30.25 -16.15
N SER A 390 -18.33 -29.42 -15.13
CA SER A 390 -19.03 -28.13 -15.23
C SER A 390 -18.64 -27.20 -14.07
N LEU A 391 -17.48 -26.54 -14.17
CA LEU A 391 -17.03 -25.59 -13.16
C LEU A 391 -17.80 -24.27 -13.29
N GLY A 392 -18.62 -23.93 -12.30
CA GLY A 392 -19.43 -22.70 -12.31
C GLY A 392 -18.93 -21.60 -11.39
N MET A 393 -18.21 -21.96 -10.33
CA MET A 393 -17.72 -21.00 -9.34
C MET A 393 -16.31 -21.33 -8.85
N VAL A 394 -15.49 -20.30 -8.71
CA VAL A 394 -14.16 -20.37 -8.12
C VAL A 394 -14.06 -19.38 -6.97
N VAL A 395 -13.57 -19.84 -5.83
CA VAL A 395 -13.22 -19.02 -4.69
C VAL A 395 -11.70 -19.02 -4.54
N ILE A 396 -11.10 -17.85 -4.40
CA ILE A 396 -9.65 -17.66 -4.21
C ILE A 396 -9.43 -17.03 -2.85
N ASP A 397 -8.79 -17.74 -1.95
CA ASP A 397 -8.45 -17.20 -0.63
C ASP A 397 -7.06 -16.58 -0.63
N GLU A 398 -6.90 -15.44 0.07
CA GLU A 398 -5.65 -14.68 0.17
C GLU A 398 -5.01 -14.37 -1.18
N GLN A 399 -5.73 -13.65 -2.02
CA GLN A 399 -5.37 -13.32 -3.41
C GLN A 399 -3.94 -12.82 -3.60
N HIS A 400 -3.40 -12.06 -2.67
CA HIS A 400 -2.06 -11.45 -2.75
C HIS A 400 -0.92 -12.47 -2.94
N ARG A 401 -1.20 -13.76 -2.77
CA ARG A 401 -0.25 -14.86 -2.97
C ARG A 401 -0.37 -15.56 -4.33
N PHE A 402 -1.38 -15.19 -5.15
CA PHE A 402 -1.59 -15.75 -6.48
C PHE A 402 -1.33 -14.72 -7.58
N GLY A 403 -0.46 -15.07 -8.53
CA GLY A 403 -0.18 -14.23 -9.69
C GLY A 403 -1.36 -14.15 -10.67
N VAL A 404 -1.42 -13.05 -11.44
CA VAL A 404 -2.45 -12.80 -12.46
C VAL A 404 -2.52 -13.92 -13.51
N ALA A 405 -1.36 -14.40 -13.96
CA ALA A 405 -1.28 -15.49 -14.95
C ALA A 405 -1.88 -16.81 -14.43
N GLN A 406 -1.84 -17.06 -13.12
CA GLN A 406 -2.42 -18.25 -12.51
C GLN A 406 -3.95 -18.18 -12.49
N ARG A 407 -4.52 -17.01 -12.25
CA ARG A 407 -5.98 -16.79 -12.30
C ARG A 407 -6.53 -16.96 -13.72
N ALA A 408 -5.83 -16.45 -14.72
CA ALA A 408 -6.23 -16.56 -16.11
C ALA A 408 -6.37 -18.04 -16.57
N ARG A 409 -5.59 -18.97 -16.02
CA ARG A 409 -5.70 -20.40 -16.32
C ARG A 409 -7.03 -21.03 -15.84
N LEU A 410 -7.66 -20.50 -14.79
CA LEU A 410 -8.97 -20.98 -14.33
C LEU A 410 -10.08 -20.63 -15.32
N TRP A 411 -9.95 -19.51 -16.05
CA TRP A 411 -10.97 -19.08 -17.01
C TRP A 411 -11.01 -19.96 -18.27
N THR A 412 -9.88 -20.59 -18.61
CA THR A 412 -9.77 -21.46 -19.81
C THR A 412 -10.18 -22.90 -19.55
N LYS A 413 -10.54 -23.27 -18.31
CA LYS A 413 -10.92 -24.66 -17.98
C LYS A 413 -12.33 -25.06 -18.45
N ASN A 414 -13.15 -24.09 -18.87
CA ASN A 414 -14.48 -24.35 -19.40
C ASN A 414 -14.77 -23.47 -20.63
N SER A 415 -15.83 -23.80 -21.36
CA SER A 415 -16.32 -22.99 -22.51
C SER A 415 -16.75 -21.57 -22.09
N ASN A 416 -17.39 -21.43 -20.93
CA ASN A 416 -17.69 -20.15 -20.31
C ASN A 416 -16.85 -19.99 -19.04
N PRO A 417 -16.31 -18.79 -18.75
CA PRO A 417 -15.56 -18.56 -17.52
C PRO A 417 -16.46 -18.71 -16.28
N PRO A 418 -15.97 -19.36 -15.21
CA PRO A 418 -16.70 -19.47 -13.96
C PRO A 418 -16.84 -18.10 -13.28
N HIS A 419 -17.82 -17.98 -12.37
CA HIS A 419 -17.86 -16.85 -11.44
C HIS A 419 -16.66 -16.91 -10.49
N VAL A 420 -16.07 -15.77 -10.19
CA VAL A 420 -14.88 -15.68 -9.33
C VAL A 420 -15.20 -14.83 -8.09
N LEU A 421 -14.99 -15.42 -6.93
CA LEU A 421 -15.02 -14.72 -5.65
C LEU A 421 -13.63 -14.76 -5.04
N VAL A 422 -13.05 -13.59 -4.87
CA VAL A 422 -11.73 -13.42 -4.27
C VAL A 422 -11.91 -12.99 -2.83
N MET A 423 -11.23 -13.62 -1.89
CA MET A 423 -11.27 -13.27 -0.47
C MET A 423 -9.93 -12.71 0.00
N THR A 424 -9.97 -11.75 0.89
CA THR A 424 -8.79 -11.28 1.62
C THR A 424 -9.11 -11.05 3.09
N ALA A 425 -8.20 -11.47 3.97
CA ALA A 425 -8.28 -11.21 5.40
C ALA A 425 -7.59 -9.89 5.79
N THR A 426 -6.84 -9.29 4.89
CA THR A 426 -6.31 -7.94 5.08
C THR A 426 -7.33 -6.94 4.57
N PRO A 427 -7.91 -6.11 5.45
CA PRO A 427 -8.67 -4.96 4.99
C PRO A 427 -7.80 -4.09 4.10
N ILE A 428 -8.28 -3.78 2.92
CA ILE A 428 -7.61 -2.90 1.97
C ILE A 428 -8.37 -1.57 1.99
N PRO A 429 -7.69 -0.43 2.18
CA PRO A 429 -8.37 0.86 2.13
C PRO A 429 -9.21 0.98 0.85
N ARG A 430 -10.41 1.53 0.98
CA ARG A 430 -11.37 1.61 -0.14
C ARG A 430 -10.76 2.28 -1.36
N THR A 431 -9.98 3.33 -1.17
CA THR A 431 -9.26 4.06 -2.22
C THR A 431 -8.25 3.18 -2.95
N LEU A 432 -7.50 2.37 -2.21
CA LEU A 432 -6.53 1.45 -2.77
C LEU A 432 -7.23 0.30 -3.52
N ALA A 433 -8.33 -0.22 -2.97
CA ALA A 433 -9.13 -1.26 -3.61
C ALA A 433 -9.71 -0.80 -4.95
N MET A 434 -10.24 0.43 -5.03
CA MET A 434 -10.76 1.01 -6.26
C MET A 434 -9.69 1.20 -7.36
N THR A 435 -8.43 1.28 -6.98
CA THR A 435 -7.31 1.50 -7.91
C THR A 435 -6.63 0.20 -8.31
N LEU A 436 -6.27 -0.63 -7.32
CA LEU A 436 -5.54 -1.89 -7.57
C LEU A 436 -6.44 -3.03 -8.08
N TYR A 437 -7.72 -3.00 -7.69
CA TYR A 437 -8.71 -4.04 -8.00
C TYR A 437 -9.95 -3.44 -8.66
N GLY A 438 -9.77 -2.38 -9.42
CA GLY A 438 -10.88 -1.63 -10.00
C GLY A 438 -11.70 -2.38 -11.06
N ASP A 439 -11.24 -3.55 -11.48
CA ASP A 439 -11.96 -4.53 -12.29
C ASP A 439 -12.81 -5.51 -11.47
N LEU A 440 -12.64 -5.53 -10.14
CA LEU A 440 -13.43 -6.32 -9.21
C LEU A 440 -14.54 -5.48 -8.59
N ASP A 441 -15.74 -6.05 -8.50
CA ASP A 441 -16.77 -5.51 -7.62
C ASP A 441 -16.40 -5.80 -6.17
N VAL A 442 -16.56 -4.84 -5.26
CA VAL A 442 -16.09 -4.97 -3.88
C VAL A 442 -17.27 -5.13 -2.93
N SER A 443 -17.24 -6.18 -2.12
CA SER A 443 -18.12 -6.39 -0.97
C SER A 443 -17.34 -6.38 0.33
N VAL A 444 -17.90 -5.76 1.36
CA VAL A 444 -17.25 -5.61 2.67
C VAL A 444 -18.12 -6.24 3.76
N ILE A 445 -17.51 -7.13 4.57
CA ILE A 445 -18.11 -7.57 5.83
C ILE A 445 -17.51 -6.71 6.94
N ASP A 446 -18.25 -5.72 7.35
CA ASP A 446 -17.92 -4.71 8.35
C ASP A 446 -18.49 -5.01 9.74
N GLU A 447 -19.04 -6.19 9.93
CA GLU A 447 -19.57 -6.69 11.20
C GLU A 447 -18.86 -7.97 11.62
N LEU A 448 -18.59 -8.11 12.91
CA LEU A 448 -18.10 -9.37 13.49
C LEU A 448 -19.28 -10.27 13.91
N PRO A 449 -19.12 -11.61 13.85
CA PRO A 449 -20.13 -12.54 14.35
C PRO A 449 -20.48 -12.29 15.82
N PRO A 450 -21.74 -12.49 16.23
CA PRO A 450 -22.18 -12.31 17.59
C PRO A 450 -21.41 -13.21 18.56
N GLY A 451 -21.18 -12.72 19.80
CA GLY A 451 -20.47 -13.45 20.86
C GLY A 451 -18.94 -13.31 20.84
N ARG A 452 -18.35 -12.67 19.84
CA ARG A 452 -16.93 -12.43 19.81
C ARG A 452 -16.56 -11.19 20.65
N LYS A 453 -15.58 -11.33 21.56
CA LYS A 453 -15.07 -10.23 22.36
C LYS A 453 -13.95 -9.48 21.63
N PRO A 454 -13.87 -8.15 21.73
CA PRO A 454 -12.74 -7.40 21.20
C PRO A 454 -11.43 -7.85 21.83
N ILE A 455 -10.38 -7.96 21.03
CA ILE A 455 -9.04 -8.33 21.52
C ILE A 455 -8.45 -7.11 22.25
N GLN A 456 -8.03 -7.29 23.50
CA GLN A 456 -7.32 -6.23 24.22
C GLN A 456 -5.88 -6.16 23.76
N THR A 457 -5.51 -5.06 23.11
CA THR A 457 -4.14 -4.81 22.68
C THR A 457 -3.41 -3.97 23.74
N ILE A 458 -2.29 -4.48 24.23
CA ILE A 458 -1.49 -3.87 25.31
C ILE A 458 -0.10 -3.59 24.78
N HIS A 459 0.39 -2.36 24.95
CA HIS A 459 1.79 -2.02 24.68
C HIS A 459 2.62 -2.18 25.96
N GLN A 460 3.76 -2.82 25.84
CA GLN A 460 4.68 -3.03 26.95
C GLN A 460 6.15 -2.86 26.48
N PHE A 461 6.98 -2.25 27.35
CA PHE A 461 8.42 -2.18 27.06
C PHE A 461 9.14 -3.47 27.49
N ASP A 462 10.21 -3.79 26.78
CA ASP A 462 11.03 -4.99 26.97
C ASP A 462 11.63 -5.12 28.39
N ASN A 463 11.81 -4.02 29.12
CA ASN A 463 12.25 -3.99 30.53
C ASN A 463 11.19 -4.44 31.54
N ARG A 464 9.95 -4.73 31.12
CA ARG A 464 8.85 -5.18 32.01
C ARG A 464 8.50 -6.67 31.85
N ARG A 465 9.50 -7.51 31.57
CA ARG A 465 9.34 -8.96 31.32
C ARG A 465 8.60 -9.70 32.43
N GLU A 466 8.86 -9.39 33.69
CA GLU A 466 8.18 -10.02 34.82
C GLU A 466 6.67 -9.83 34.81
N SER A 467 6.20 -8.63 34.43
CA SER A 467 4.78 -8.34 34.28
C SER A 467 4.15 -9.16 33.13
N LEU A 468 4.88 -9.28 32.01
CA LEU A 468 4.48 -10.10 30.87
C LEU A 468 4.31 -11.57 31.28
N TYR A 469 5.32 -12.13 31.95
CA TYR A 469 5.29 -13.54 32.37
C TYR A 469 4.23 -13.83 33.41
N ARG A 470 3.96 -12.88 34.31
CA ARG A 470 2.84 -13.00 35.26
C ARG A 470 1.49 -13.09 34.56
N GLY A 471 1.26 -12.23 33.55
CA GLY A 471 0.05 -12.27 32.74
C GLY A 471 -0.05 -13.57 31.93
N LEU A 472 1.05 -14.04 31.33
CA LEU A 472 1.10 -15.32 30.61
C LEU A 472 0.75 -16.50 31.53
N ARG A 473 1.38 -16.59 32.71
CA ARG A 473 1.08 -17.64 33.69
C ARG A 473 -0.40 -17.68 34.09
N SER A 474 -1.02 -16.52 34.28
CA SER A 474 -2.44 -16.47 34.58
C SER A 474 -3.29 -17.15 33.50
N GLN A 475 -3.03 -16.82 32.23
CA GLN A 475 -3.80 -17.40 31.11
C GLN A 475 -3.46 -18.87 30.87
N LEU A 476 -2.20 -19.25 30.99
CA LEU A 476 -1.76 -20.66 30.83
C LEU A 476 -2.31 -21.55 31.95
N ASN A 477 -2.41 -21.05 33.18
CA ASN A 477 -3.01 -21.79 34.31
C ASN A 477 -4.52 -21.97 34.17
N GLU A 478 -5.20 -21.10 33.40
CA GLU A 478 -6.60 -21.28 33.01
C GLU A 478 -6.76 -22.31 31.85
N GLY A 479 -5.67 -22.97 31.45
CA GLY A 479 -5.67 -23.95 30.35
C GLY A 479 -5.62 -23.32 28.97
N ARG A 480 -5.32 -22.03 28.84
CA ARG A 480 -5.18 -21.32 27.56
C ARG A 480 -3.81 -21.59 26.94
N GLN A 481 -3.70 -21.23 25.66
CA GLN A 481 -2.44 -21.30 24.91
C GLN A 481 -2.01 -19.92 24.43
N ALA A 482 -0.70 -19.77 24.19
CA ALA A 482 -0.11 -18.50 23.79
C ALA A 482 0.79 -18.64 22.55
N TYR A 483 0.76 -17.64 21.69
CA TYR A 483 1.75 -17.41 20.65
C TYR A 483 2.79 -16.38 21.11
N VAL A 484 4.07 -16.62 20.80
CA VAL A 484 5.15 -15.64 20.93
C VAL A 484 5.83 -15.51 19.57
N VAL A 485 5.73 -14.33 18.96
CA VAL A 485 6.16 -14.10 17.58
C VAL A 485 7.33 -13.14 17.53
N TYR A 486 8.39 -13.56 16.83
CA TYR A 486 9.59 -12.77 16.55
C TYR A 486 9.58 -12.26 15.11
N PRO A 487 10.10 -11.04 14.83
CA PRO A 487 10.19 -10.53 13.47
C PRO A 487 11.16 -11.34 12.61
N LEU A 488 10.84 -11.47 11.31
CA LEU A 488 11.73 -12.01 10.29
C LEU A 488 11.96 -10.95 9.21
N ILE A 489 13.19 -10.47 9.07
CA ILE A 489 13.56 -9.51 8.02
C ILE A 489 14.48 -10.20 7.02
N LYS A 490 14.13 -10.16 5.73
CA LYS A 490 14.87 -10.85 4.65
C LYS A 490 16.36 -10.52 4.62
N GLU A 491 16.75 -9.29 4.96
CA GLU A 491 18.14 -8.83 4.96
C GLU A 491 18.95 -9.33 6.16
N SER A 492 18.30 -9.78 7.24
CA SER A 492 18.94 -10.25 8.47
C SER A 492 18.43 -11.61 8.95
N GLU A 493 17.98 -12.47 8.05
CA GLU A 493 17.31 -13.75 8.35
C GLU A 493 18.10 -14.65 9.33
N LYS A 494 19.44 -14.68 9.20
CA LYS A 494 20.30 -15.45 10.13
C LYS A 494 20.26 -14.89 11.56
N MET A 495 20.22 -13.57 11.71
CA MET A 495 20.17 -12.88 12.99
C MET A 495 18.79 -13.02 13.64
N ASP A 496 17.71 -12.93 12.85
CA ASP A 496 16.35 -13.05 13.34
C ASP A 496 16.03 -14.47 13.83
N ILE A 497 16.55 -15.50 13.18
CA ILE A 497 16.43 -16.89 13.65
C ILE A 497 17.23 -17.07 14.93
N LYS A 498 18.42 -16.49 15.05
CA LYS A 498 19.19 -16.50 16.27
C LYS A 498 18.42 -15.83 17.42
N ASN A 499 17.78 -14.69 17.17
CA ASN A 499 16.95 -14.01 18.16
C ASN A 499 15.74 -14.87 18.60
N LEU A 500 15.15 -15.64 17.69
CA LEU A 500 14.08 -16.58 18.02
C LEU A 500 14.60 -17.72 18.91
N GLU A 501 15.74 -18.33 18.55
CA GLU A 501 16.34 -19.42 19.33
C GLU A 501 16.74 -18.95 20.74
N GLU A 502 17.39 -17.81 20.85
CA GLU A 502 17.73 -17.18 22.14
C GLU A 502 16.46 -16.89 22.97
N GLY A 503 15.44 -16.36 22.33
CA GLY A 503 14.15 -16.10 22.98
C GLY A 503 13.42 -17.37 23.41
N TYR A 504 13.46 -18.42 22.59
CA TYR A 504 12.92 -19.73 22.94
C TYR A 504 13.64 -20.32 24.18
N GLU A 505 14.98 -20.31 24.17
CA GLU A 505 15.76 -20.77 25.32
C GLU A 505 15.49 -19.94 26.58
N GLN A 506 15.32 -18.63 26.44
CA GLN A 506 14.98 -17.75 27.55
C GLN A 506 13.59 -18.10 28.12
N LEU A 507 12.60 -18.30 27.26
CA LEU A 507 11.25 -18.69 27.70
C LEU A 507 11.24 -20.05 28.39
N CYS A 508 12.03 -21.02 27.92
CA CYS A 508 12.18 -22.32 28.58
C CYS A 508 12.81 -22.21 29.99
N ARG A 509 13.71 -21.25 30.17
CA ARG A 509 14.30 -20.97 31.50
C ARG A 509 13.33 -20.25 32.43
N ASP A 510 12.61 -19.27 31.91
CA ASP A 510 11.73 -18.39 32.70
C ASP A 510 10.35 -19.02 33.00
N LEU A 511 9.92 -19.96 32.15
CA LEU A 511 8.64 -20.66 32.26
C LEU A 511 8.80 -22.19 32.17
N PRO A 512 9.63 -22.79 33.04
CA PRO A 512 9.99 -24.23 32.99
C PRO A 512 8.78 -25.16 33.24
N GLU A 513 7.71 -24.64 33.82
CA GLU A 513 6.48 -25.36 34.11
C GLU A 513 5.61 -25.65 32.86
N TYR A 514 5.87 -24.98 31.72
CA TYR A 514 5.10 -25.14 30.49
C TYR A 514 5.93 -25.77 29.37
N LYS A 515 5.27 -26.56 28.53
CA LYS A 515 5.88 -27.11 27.32
C LYS A 515 5.77 -26.09 26.17
N ILE A 516 6.89 -25.86 25.52
CA ILE A 516 7.03 -24.83 24.48
C ILE A 516 7.44 -25.49 23.17
N SER A 517 6.65 -25.28 22.11
CA SER A 517 6.99 -25.61 20.73
C SER A 517 7.65 -24.42 20.03
N ARG A 518 8.44 -24.69 18.99
CA ARG A 518 9.05 -23.65 18.15
C ARG A 518 8.89 -23.94 16.66
N VAL A 519 8.61 -22.90 15.87
CA VAL A 519 8.45 -23.01 14.41
C VAL A 519 9.11 -21.84 13.69
N HIS A 520 10.02 -22.12 12.77
CA HIS A 520 10.67 -21.12 11.94
C HIS A 520 10.98 -21.60 10.51
N GLY A 521 11.32 -20.67 9.60
CA GLY A 521 11.44 -20.91 8.16
C GLY A 521 12.40 -22.04 7.76
N LYS A 522 13.49 -22.26 8.51
CA LYS A 522 14.55 -23.25 8.20
C LYS A 522 14.26 -24.69 8.63
N MET A 523 13.23 -24.90 9.44
CA MET A 523 12.85 -26.27 9.83
C MET A 523 12.33 -27.05 8.62
N LYS A 524 12.55 -28.35 8.62
CA LYS A 524 11.97 -29.27 7.62
C LYS A 524 10.45 -29.29 7.75
N ALA A 525 9.75 -29.52 6.64
CA ALA A 525 8.29 -29.51 6.62
C ALA A 525 7.68 -30.47 7.66
N ALA A 526 8.20 -31.69 7.78
CA ALA A 526 7.74 -32.67 8.75
C ALA A 526 7.96 -32.24 10.22
N GLU A 527 9.06 -31.55 10.52
CA GLU A 527 9.33 -31.04 11.87
C GLU A 527 8.37 -29.89 12.21
N LYS A 528 8.14 -28.97 11.26
CA LYS A 528 7.15 -27.88 11.43
C LYS A 528 5.76 -28.44 11.71
N GLU A 529 5.38 -29.45 10.96
CA GLU A 529 4.07 -30.07 11.11
C GLU A 529 3.93 -30.76 12.46
N ALA A 530 4.94 -31.47 12.92
CA ALA A 530 4.94 -32.11 14.24
C ALA A 530 4.80 -31.09 15.38
N GLU A 531 5.60 -30.02 15.39
CA GLU A 531 5.52 -28.93 16.38
C GLU A 531 4.15 -28.22 16.37
N MET A 532 3.61 -28.00 15.18
CA MET A 532 2.28 -27.40 15.03
C MET A 532 1.19 -28.33 15.55
N GLN A 533 1.25 -29.65 15.28
CA GLN A 533 0.29 -30.63 15.79
C GLN A 533 0.35 -30.77 17.31
N ASP A 534 1.53 -30.71 17.90
CA ASP A 534 1.69 -30.71 19.35
C ASP A 534 1.06 -29.47 20.00
N PHE A 535 1.13 -28.31 19.33
CA PHE A 535 0.45 -27.10 19.79
C PHE A 535 -1.06 -27.17 19.58
N ILE A 536 -1.54 -27.61 18.41
CA ILE A 536 -2.97 -27.75 18.11
C ILE A 536 -3.66 -28.74 19.07
N SER A 537 -2.97 -29.85 19.38
CA SER A 537 -3.50 -30.88 20.30
C SER A 537 -3.41 -30.49 21.78
N GLY A 538 -2.84 -29.33 22.12
CA GLY A 538 -2.68 -28.84 23.50
C GLY A 538 -1.56 -29.54 24.29
N LYS A 539 -0.71 -30.36 23.65
CA LYS A 539 0.48 -30.96 24.29
C LYS A 539 1.50 -29.92 24.68
N THR A 540 1.58 -28.83 23.91
CA THR A 540 2.38 -27.66 24.22
C THR A 540 1.49 -26.44 24.42
N GLN A 541 1.83 -25.61 25.40
CA GLN A 541 1.02 -24.46 25.82
C GLN A 541 1.48 -23.16 25.16
N ILE A 542 2.74 -23.08 24.74
CA ILE A 542 3.33 -21.90 24.10
C ILE A 542 3.90 -22.31 22.75
N LEU A 543 3.62 -21.54 21.70
CA LEU A 543 4.27 -21.67 20.40
C LEU A 543 5.09 -20.44 20.11
N VAL A 544 6.42 -20.63 20.03
CA VAL A 544 7.38 -19.60 19.61
C VAL A 544 7.61 -19.69 18.12
N ALA A 545 7.43 -18.59 17.40
CA ALA A 545 7.59 -18.62 15.95
C ALA A 545 8.07 -17.31 15.35
N THR A 546 8.55 -17.39 14.11
CA THR A 546 8.69 -16.21 13.24
C THR A 546 7.36 -15.89 12.56
N THR A 547 7.34 -14.86 11.70
CA THR A 547 6.16 -14.45 10.89
C THR A 547 5.55 -15.57 10.02
N VAL A 548 6.14 -16.76 9.99
CA VAL A 548 5.58 -17.96 9.31
C VAL A 548 4.17 -18.33 9.82
N ILE A 549 3.79 -17.89 11.03
CA ILE A 549 2.41 -18.05 11.56
C ILE A 549 1.38 -17.17 10.82
N GLU A 550 1.78 -16.28 9.94
CA GLU A 550 0.84 -15.53 9.08
C GLU A 550 -0.10 -16.47 8.30
N VAL A 551 0.25 -17.75 8.19
CA VAL A 551 -0.49 -18.74 7.41
C VAL A 551 -1.40 -19.58 8.30
N GLY A 552 -2.59 -19.07 8.53
CA GLY A 552 -3.84 -19.85 8.54
C GLY A 552 -4.16 -20.83 9.67
N VAL A 553 -3.27 -21.13 10.63
CA VAL A 553 -3.61 -22.13 11.66
C VAL A 553 -4.62 -21.59 12.66
N ASN A 554 -5.75 -22.28 12.78
CA ASN A 554 -6.81 -21.94 13.72
C ASN A 554 -6.67 -22.78 15.01
N VAL A 555 -6.27 -22.12 16.11
CA VAL A 555 -6.25 -22.75 17.44
C VAL A 555 -7.19 -21.95 18.35
N PRO A 556 -8.45 -22.41 18.52
CA PRO A 556 -9.47 -21.67 19.28
C PRO A 556 -9.07 -21.40 20.74
N ASN A 557 -8.24 -22.28 21.33
CA ASN A 557 -7.76 -22.16 22.71
C ASN A 557 -6.62 -21.15 22.89
N ALA A 558 -6.00 -20.66 21.81
CA ALA A 558 -4.95 -19.66 21.89
C ALA A 558 -5.56 -18.28 22.11
N SER A 559 -5.47 -17.77 23.34
CA SER A 559 -6.04 -16.50 23.76
C SER A 559 -5.00 -15.36 23.90
N VAL A 560 -3.70 -15.68 23.88
CA VAL A 560 -2.63 -14.70 24.05
C VAL A 560 -1.72 -14.68 22.83
N MET A 561 -1.47 -13.47 22.30
CA MET A 561 -0.47 -13.18 21.29
C MET A 561 0.56 -12.22 21.85
N VAL A 562 1.80 -12.65 21.94
CA VAL A 562 2.95 -11.77 22.29
C VAL A 562 3.74 -11.52 21.02
N ILE A 563 3.93 -10.24 20.68
CA ILE A 563 4.72 -9.84 19.51
C ILE A 563 5.98 -9.14 20.00
N GLU A 564 7.09 -9.83 19.87
CA GLU A 564 8.43 -9.34 20.26
C GLU A 564 8.97 -8.38 19.22
N ASN A 565 9.67 -7.32 19.69
CA ASN A 565 10.19 -6.25 18.83
C ASN A 565 9.13 -5.72 17.87
N ALA A 566 7.93 -5.41 18.40
CA ALA A 566 6.78 -4.98 17.61
C ALA A 566 7.05 -3.72 16.78
N GLU A 567 8.05 -2.92 17.15
CA GLU A 567 8.52 -1.77 16.37
C GLU A 567 9.04 -2.12 14.97
N ARG A 568 9.40 -3.39 14.74
CA ARG A 568 9.93 -3.88 13.46
C ARG A 568 8.86 -4.35 12.49
N PHE A 569 7.60 -4.42 12.92
CA PHE A 569 6.48 -4.85 12.10
C PHE A 569 5.72 -3.67 11.49
N GLY A 570 5.16 -3.89 10.29
CA GLY A 570 4.15 -2.99 9.72
C GLY A 570 2.79 -3.16 10.38
N LEU A 571 1.92 -2.13 10.27
CA LEU A 571 0.58 -2.16 10.87
C LEU A 571 -0.27 -3.34 10.36
N ALA A 572 -0.24 -3.61 9.06
CA ALA A 572 -0.96 -4.74 8.47
C ALA A 572 -0.52 -6.09 9.05
N GLN A 573 0.80 -6.28 9.27
CA GLN A 573 1.33 -7.50 9.88
C GLN A 573 0.91 -7.63 11.35
N LEU A 574 1.01 -6.55 12.14
CA LEU A 574 0.56 -6.53 13.54
C LEU A 574 -0.93 -6.89 13.63
N HIS A 575 -1.75 -6.33 12.74
CA HIS A 575 -3.18 -6.63 12.70
C HIS A 575 -3.46 -8.09 12.33
N GLN A 576 -2.77 -8.65 11.34
CA GLN A 576 -2.90 -10.06 10.97
C GLN A 576 -2.52 -11.01 12.12
N LEU A 577 -1.39 -10.72 12.81
CA LEU A 577 -0.95 -11.49 13.97
C LEU A 577 -1.97 -11.38 15.12
N ARG A 578 -2.45 -10.18 15.43
CA ARG A 578 -3.53 -9.99 16.41
C ARG A 578 -4.76 -10.83 16.10
N GLY A 579 -5.16 -10.90 14.85
CA GLY A 579 -6.31 -11.69 14.42
C GLY A 579 -6.15 -13.21 14.54
N ARG A 580 -4.97 -13.72 14.90
CA ARG A 580 -4.75 -15.15 15.15
C ARG A 580 -5.31 -15.62 16.51
N VAL A 581 -5.53 -14.72 17.43
CA VAL A 581 -6.23 -14.95 18.69
C VAL A 581 -7.65 -14.37 18.65
N GLY A 582 -8.45 -14.57 19.69
CA GLY A 582 -9.82 -14.04 19.76
C GLY A 582 -10.82 -14.79 18.88
N ARG A 583 -10.59 -16.06 18.60
CA ARG A 583 -11.52 -16.92 17.85
C ARG A 583 -12.46 -17.74 18.73
N GLY A 584 -12.20 -17.76 20.05
CA GLY A 584 -13.07 -18.33 21.07
C GLY A 584 -14.01 -17.29 21.68
N ALA A 585 -14.88 -17.74 22.59
CA ALA A 585 -15.80 -16.90 23.35
C ALA A 585 -15.10 -16.11 24.49
N ASP A 586 -13.85 -16.45 24.82
CA ASP A 586 -13.12 -15.89 25.94
C ASP A 586 -12.34 -14.63 25.55
N GLN A 587 -12.00 -13.83 26.57
CA GLN A 587 -11.21 -12.64 26.38
C GLN A 587 -9.82 -13.01 25.87
N SER A 588 -9.37 -12.34 24.81
CA SER A 588 -8.05 -12.53 24.23
C SER A 588 -7.20 -11.26 24.29
N TYR A 589 -5.90 -11.46 24.35
CA TYR A 589 -4.90 -10.41 24.55
C TYR A 589 -3.85 -10.41 23.46
N CYS A 590 -3.49 -9.23 22.98
CA CYS A 590 -2.36 -9.02 22.09
C CYS A 590 -1.37 -8.07 22.76
N ILE A 591 -0.16 -8.55 23.06
CA ILE A 591 0.86 -7.80 23.79
C ILE A 591 1.97 -7.41 22.81
N LEU A 592 2.12 -6.11 22.59
CA LEU A 592 3.14 -5.54 21.72
C LEU A 592 4.37 -5.18 22.58
N VAL A 593 5.44 -5.95 22.46
CA VAL A 593 6.68 -5.71 23.22
C VAL A 593 7.62 -4.89 22.34
N THR A 594 8.12 -3.76 22.88
CA THR A 594 8.99 -2.84 22.15
C THR A 594 10.17 -2.39 23.00
N LYS A 595 11.21 -1.88 22.35
CA LYS A 595 12.28 -1.12 23.02
C LYS A 595 11.73 0.20 23.57
N TYR A 596 12.44 0.77 24.56
CA TYR A 596 12.04 2.04 25.18
C TYR A 596 12.13 3.24 24.21
N GLN A 597 13.18 3.27 23.37
CA GLN A 597 13.37 4.35 22.40
C GLN A 597 12.66 4.00 21.08
N LEU A 598 11.59 4.72 20.77
CA LEU A 598 10.82 4.57 19.54
C LEU A 598 10.85 5.86 18.72
N SER A 599 10.95 5.72 17.40
CA SER A 599 10.73 6.84 16.48
C SER A 599 9.28 7.35 16.58
N ALA A 600 9.03 8.59 16.15
CA ALA A 600 7.69 9.18 16.16
C ALA A 600 6.67 8.32 15.37
N ASP A 601 7.07 7.83 14.19
CA ASP A 601 6.21 7.00 13.34
C ASP A 601 5.93 5.63 13.96
N THR A 602 6.93 5.02 14.58
CA THR A 602 6.74 3.76 15.30
C THR A 602 5.80 3.92 16.49
N ARG A 603 5.98 4.99 17.28
CA ARG A 603 5.09 5.29 18.40
C ARG A 603 3.65 5.44 17.94
N LYS A 604 3.43 6.15 16.83
CA LYS A 604 2.10 6.31 16.24
C LYS A 604 1.51 4.98 15.76
N ARG A 605 2.31 4.08 15.14
CA ARG A 605 1.86 2.74 14.76
C ARG A 605 1.40 1.91 15.95
N ILE A 606 2.20 1.88 17.03
CA ILE A 606 1.85 1.15 18.25
C ILE A 606 0.59 1.74 18.90
N GLN A 607 0.47 3.07 18.94
CA GLN A 607 -0.70 3.76 19.46
C GLN A 607 -1.98 3.37 18.70
N ILE A 608 -1.97 3.41 17.36
CA ILE A 608 -3.11 3.00 16.52
C ILE A 608 -3.54 1.56 16.85
N MET A 609 -2.58 0.64 16.97
CA MET A 609 -2.88 -0.76 17.29
C MET A 609 -3.54 -0.93 18.67
N THR A 610 -3.26 -0.04 19.62
CA THR A 610 -3.87 -0.09 20.98
C THR A 610 -5.24 0.61 21.03
N GLU A 611 -5.50 1.57 20.16
CA GLU A 611 -6.71 2.39 20.16
C GLU A 611 -7.88 1.76 19.40
N THR A 612 -7.59 1.02 18.30
CA THR A 612 -8.64 0.44 17.48
C THR A 612 -8.43 -1.04 17.19
N ASN A 613 -9.56 -1.76 17.10
CA ASN A 613 -9.62 -3.14 16.60
C ASN A 613 -10.10 -3.20 15.15
N ASP A 614 -10.56 -2.09 14.58
CA ASP A 614 -11.05 -2.04 13.19
C ASP A 614 -9.88 -2.14 12.21
N GLY A 615 -9.88 -3.24 11.44
CA GLY A 615 -8.84 -3.49 10.45
C GLY A 615 -8.84 -2.48 9.29
N PHE A 616 -9.99 -1.86 8.96
CA PHE A 616 -10.06 -0.83 7.91
C PHE A 616 -9.43 0.47 8.38
N GLU A 617 -9.69 0.90 9.62
CA GLU A 617 -9.02 2.06 10.23
C GLU A 617 -7.51 1.87 10.29
N ILE A 618 -7.06 0.66 10.69
CA ILE A 618 -5.63 0.31 10.72
C ILE A 618 -5.02 0.36 9.32
N ALA A 619 -5.69 -0.17 8.31
CA ALA A 619 -5.21 -0.16 6.94
C ALA A 619 -5.14 1.27 6.36
N GLU A 620 -6.11 2.14 6.66
CA GLU A 620 -6.06 3.55 6.27
C GLU A 620 -4.91 4.29 6.96
N ALA A 621 -4.68 4.00 8.23
CA ALA A 621 -3.57 4.57 8.98
C ALA A 621 -2.21 4.09 8.45
N ASP A 622 -2.08 2.80 8.10
CA ASP A 622 -0.87 2.24 7.48
C ASP A 622 -0.57 2.95 6.15
N LEU A 623 -1.60 3.13 5.31
CA LEU A 623 -1.48 3.85 4.05
C LEU A 623 -1.01 5.30 4.24
N LYS A 624 -1.54 6.01 5.27
CA LYS A 624 -1.16 7.39 5.59
C LYS A 624 0.28 7.51 6.12
N LEU A 625 0.76 6.51 6.85
CA LEU A 625 2.10 6.52 7.46
C LEU A 625 3.21 6.13 6.48
N ARG A 626 2.93 5.28 5.49
CA ARG A 626 3.94 4.82 4.51
C ARG A 626 4.46 5.92 3.57
N GLY A 627 3.73 6.97 3.35
CA GLY A 627 4.13 8.03 2.42
C GLY A 627 4.06 7.64 0.93
N PRO A 628 4.40 8.55 -0.01
CA PRO A 628 4.21 8.34 -1.45
C PRO A 628 5.20 7.36 -2.10
N GLY A 629 6.36 7.07 -1.48
CA GLY A 629 7.43 6.24 -2.06
C GLY A 629 7.29 4.73 -1.80
N ASP A 630 6.58 4.32 -0.75
CA ASP A 630 6.56 2.92 -0.30
C ASP A 630 5.42 2.07 -0.93
N LEU A 631 4.62 2.65 -1.81
CA LEU A 631 3.64 1.89 -2.59
C LEU A 631 4.28 0.94 -3.61
N GLU A 632 5.56 1.13 -3.94
CA GLU A 632 6.35 0.20 -4.76
C GLU A 632 6.50 -1.19 -4.10
N GLY A 633 6.41 -1.30 -2.78
CA GLY A 633 6.39 -2.57 -2.04
C GLY A 633 5.11 -3.39 -2.23
N THR A 634 4.04 -2.81 -2.76
CA THR A 634 2.78 -3.49 -3.11
C THR A 634 2.77 -4.07 -4.53
N GLN A 635 3.93 -4.36 -5.13
CA GLN A 635 4.09 -5.12 -6.39
C GLN A 635 3.42 -6.52 -6.37
N GLN A 636 2.74 -6.87 -5.29
CA GLN A 636 2.00 -8.12 -5.15
C GLN A 636 0.84 -8.28 -6.15
N SER A 637 0.35 -7.16 -6.71
CA SER A 637 -0.69 -7.18 -7.77
C SER A 637 -0.13 -7.15 -9.19
N GLY A 638 1.19 -7.08 -9.40
CA GLY A 638 1.82 -7.02 -10.73
C GLY A 638 1.70 -5.65 -11.42
N VAL A 639 1.17 -4.63 -10.74
CA VAL A 639 0.98 -3.27 -11.28
C VAL A 639 1.89 -2.30 -10.54
N SER A 640 2.86 -1.76 -11.21
CA SER A 640 3.63 -0.61 -10.75
C SER A 640 2.87 0.67 -11.13
N PHE A 641 2.13 1.25 -10.20
CA PHE A 641 1.57 2.60 -10.36
C PHE A 641 2.61 3.63 -9.94
N THR A 642 3.28 4.22 -10.88
CA THR A 642 4.14 5.36 -10.59
C THR A 642 3.28 6.63 -10.61
N LEU A 643 2.66 6.97 -9.48
CA LEU A 643 1.99 8.26 -9.31
C LEU A 643 3.05 9.34 -9.16
N ARG A 644 2.93 10.41 -9.95
CA ARG A 644 3.89 11.52 -9.96
C ARG A 644 3.56 12.58 -8.91
N LEU A 645 2.28 12.87 -8.72
CA LEU A 645 1.81 13.92 -7.81
C LEU A 645 0.71 13.45 -6.87
N ALA A 646 -0.22 12.63 -7.36
CA ALA A 646 -1.31 12.12 -6.56
C ALA A 646 -0.80 11.12 -5.50
N ASN A 647 -1.46 11.11 -4.34
CA ASN A 647 -1.17 10.20 -3.24
C ASN A 647 -2.47 9.53 -2.79
N LEU A 648 -2.59 8.22 -3.00
CA LEU A 648 -3.80 7.46 -2.70
C LEU A 648 -4.22 7.52 -1.22
N ALA A 649 -3.26 7.77 -0.31
CA ALA A 649 -3.52 7.91 1.12
C ALA A 649 -4.18 9.26 1.50
N ARG A 650 -3.93 10.30 0.71
CA ARG A 650 -4.35 11.68 1.02
C ARG A 650 -5.42 12.20 0.05
N ASP A 651 -5.40 11.73 -1.18
CA ASP A 651 -6.21 12.27 -2.27
C ASP A 651 -7.48 11.40 -2.56
N GLY A 652 -8.03 10.72 -1.52
CA GLY A 652 -9.19 9.83 -1.64
C GLY A 652 -10.44 10.52 -2.23
N GLN A 653 -10.69 11.78 -1.88
CA GLN A 653 -11.81 12.55 -2.44
C GLN A 653 -11.59 12.85 -3.94
N VAL A 654 -10.35 13.17 -4.33
CA VAL A 654 -9.99 13.41 -5.73
C VAL A 654 -10.13 12.11 -6.54
N LEU A 655 -9.73 10.98 -5.97
CA LEU A 655 -9.90 9.66 -6.60
C LEU A 655 -11.37 9.31 -6.80
N GLN A 656 -12.21 9.56 -5.80
CA GLN A 656 -13.66 9.32 -5.93
C GLN A 656 -14.27 10.19 -7.02
N LEU A 657 -13.96 11.49 -7.05
CA LEU A 657 -14.41 12.40 -8.10
C LEU A 657 -13.94 11.95 -9.49
N ALA A 658 -12.68 11.52 -9.60
CA ALA A 658 -12.10 11.01 -10.83
C ALA A 658 -12.84 9.76 -11.33
N ARG A 659 -13.17 8.83 -10.42
CA ARG A 659 -13.95 7.62 -10.72
C ARG A 659 -15.36 7.95 -11.20
N GLU A 660 -16.11 8.76 -10.44
CA GLU A 660 -17.48 9.16 -10.80
C GLU A 660 -17.52 9.87 -12.16
N THR A 661 -16.51 10.70 -12.43
CA THR A 661 -16.38 11.38 -13.72
C THR A 661 -16.10 10.40 -14.85
N ALA A 662 -15.20 9.43 -14.64
CA ALA A 662 -14.89 8.40 -15.62
C ALA A 662 -16.10 7.49 -15.91
N GLU A 663 -16.89 7.12 -14.90
CA GLU A 663 -18.12 6.37 -15.04
C GLU A 663 -19.13 7.13 -15.90
N LYS A 664 -19.36 8.43 -15.61
CA LYS A 664 -20.26 9.30 -16.41
C LYS A 664 -19.81 9.43 -17.86
N VAL A 665 -18.51 9.63 -18.11
CA VAL A 665 -17.96 9.71 -19.47
C VAL A 665 -18.25 8.43 -20.25
N LEU A 666 -18.03 7.26 -19.62
CA LEU A 666 -18.26 5.97 -20.26
C LEU A 666 -19.75 5.59 -20.36
N ASP A 667 -20.63 6.16 -19.52
CA ASP A 667 -22.08 6.03 -19.65
C ASP A 667 -22.60 6.84 -20.83
N ASP A 668 -22.09 8.07 -21.01
CA ASP A 668 -22.43 8.96 -22.11
C ASP A 668 -21.84 8.53 -23.48
N ASP A 669 -20.70 7.81 -23.44
CA ASP A 669 -19.97 7.37 -24.63
C ASP A 669 -19.51 5.90 -24.49
N PRO A 670 -20.45 4.94 -24.47
CA PRO A 670 -20.14 3.53 -24.21
C PRO A 670 -19.24 2.88 -25.29
N HIS A 671 -19.23 3.43 -26.50
CA HIS A 671 -18.44 2.93 -27.63
C HIS A 671 -17.13 3.70 -27.86
N CYS A 672 -16.82 4.69 -27.01
CA CYS A 672 -15.63 5.53 -27.11
C CYS A 672 -15.47 6.21 -28.48
N ALA A 673 -16.58 6.64 -29.09
CA ALA A 673 -16.66 7.16 -30.44
C ALA A 673 -17.20 8.61 -30.54
N ALA A 674 -17.66 9.19 -29.43
CA ALA A 674 -18.21 10.55 -29.45
C ALA A 674 -17.09 11.59 -29.67
N SER A 675 -17.26 12.44 -30.69
CA SER A 675 -16.26 13.46 -31.07
C SER A 675 -15.90 14.43 -29.95
N LYS A 676 -16.84 14.73 -29.05
CA LYS A 676 -16.57 15.54 -27.84
C LYS A 676 -15.50 14.93 -26.93
N ASN A 677 -15.26 13.62 -27.02
CA ASN A 677 -14.31 12.84 -26.20
C ASN A 677 -13.05 12.42 -26.97
N ASP A 678 -12.85 12.82 -28.21
CA ASP A 678 -11.69 12.44 -29.02
C ASP A 678 -10.36 12.71 -28.33
N ILE A 679 -10.28 13.80 -27.58
CA ILE A 679 -9.09 14.18 -26.83
C ILE A 679 -8.77 13.15 -25.73
N LEU A 680 -9.82 12.63 -25.05
CA LEU A 680 -9.68 11.61 -24.00
C LEU A 680 -9.14 10.29 -24.59
N TRP A 681 -9.73 9.86 -25.68
CA TRP A 681 -9.37 8.56 -26.28
C TRP A 681 -7.97 8.60 -26.89
N ARG A 682 -7.58 9.70 -27.50
CA ARG A 682 -6.19 9.90 -27.98
C ARG A 682 -5.19 9.88 -26.82
N GLN A 683 -5.48 10.60 -25.73
CA GLN A 683 -4.59 10.64 -24.58
C GLN A 683 -4.53 9.30 -23.85
N LEU A 684 -5.65 8.61 -23.69
CA LEU A 684 -5.69 7.28 -23.07
C LEU A 684 -4.88 6.25 -23.88
N ASN A 685 -4.99 6.23 -25.20
CA ASN A 685 -4.21 5.36 -26.07
C ASN A 685 -2.71 5.66 -25.95
N LYS A 686 -2.32 6.93 -25.94
CA LYS A 686 -0.94 7.36 -25.76
C LYS A 686 -0.35 6.93 -24.42
N LEU A 687 -1.13 6.99 -23.35
CA LEU A 687 -0.72 6.51 -22.02
C LEU A 687 -0.58 4.98 -22.00
N ARG A 688 -1.45 4.26 -22.72
CA ARG A 688 -1.40 2.80 -22.84
C ARG A 688 -0.14 2.29 -23.52
N ASP A 689 0.33 2.99 -24.55
CA ASP A 689 1.54 2.62 -25.30
C ASP A 689 2.83 2.80 -24.46
N ARG A 690 2.76 3.62 -23.41
CA ARG A 690 3.89 3.90 -22.50
C ARG A 690 3.94 3.05 -21.24
N THR A 691 2.81 2.54 -20.81
CA THR A 691 2.69 1.74 -19.58
C THR A 691 2.46 0.27 -19.92
N VAL A 692 2.92 -0.62 -19.04
CA VAL A 692 2.68 -2.07 -19.11
C VAL A 692 1.19 -2.34 -19.33
N ASN A 693 0.91 -3.30 -20.21
CA ASN A 693 -0.41 -3.70 -20.67
C ASN A 693 -1.37 -4.01 -19.48
N TRP A 694 -2.18 -3.03 -19.08
CA TRP A 694 -3.13 -3.09 -17.97
C TRP A 694 -4.16 -4.24 -18.11
N GLY A 695 -4.36 -4.71 -19.34
CA GLY A 695 -5.26 -5.83 -19.66
C GLY A 695 -4.74 -7.21 -19.25
N VAL A 696 -3.48 -7.32 -18.81
CA VAL A 696 -2.89 -8.59 -18.36
C VAL A 696 -2.94 -8.74 -16.84
N ILE A 697 -3.41 -7.72 -16.14
CA ILE A 697 -3.29 -7.59 -14.68
C ILE A 697 -4.53 -8.07 -13.91
N SER A 698 -5.63 -8.27 -14.60
CA SER A 698 -6.88 -8.76 -14.00
C SER A 698 -7.12 -10.25 -14.19
#